data_47360cf986b7600f241253c76982e153
#
_entry.id   47360cf986b7600f241253c76982e153
#
_cell.length_a   1.000
_cell.length_b   1.000
_cell.length_c   1.000
_cell.angle_alpha   90.00
_cell.angle_beta   90.00
_cell.angle_gamma   90.00
#
_symmetry.space_group_name_H-M   'P 1'
#
loop_
_entity.id
_entity.type
_entity.pdbx_description
1 polymer ?
#
loop_
_entity_poly.entity_id
_entity_poly.type
_entity_poly.pdbx_seq_one_letter_code
_entity_poly.pdbx_strand_id
1 'polypeptide(L)'
;MLVAKVIVPVPLDKTFDYIVGEKRAEVGSFVKVQFGKRSYTGLILELRNLTEESEYKLKEIADVLELEKIDTKTLQFLQWVSEYNIIPIGMVFKYLLPIGLLDSSSREIKTFKYSNDKVDNLTQKQKQLLDFFKENKDYYFSENDIKKNLNIGSSVVKTLLKYGLLEEKSEKVSSIDYNFNVNNVNLNTLTDEQNSVLNQINSHVDSNEKTILLQGETGSGKTEIYFHLIYNYLKNDNDNQTLFLIPEIALTSQLIDRFNKQFNSSIAIWHSDISNSKKRDIWLGVLNGNIKVVIGARSALFLPFKKLSLIIVDEEHDSSYKQVDNGCYNARDMAVLRAKINNIPIILGSATPSLESIINTENGKYKKVELKNRFGKAILPTIDIVDLKKEKNTILSKFLIEKMKEHLGNKNQVLLFLNRRGYSPIALCKECGHKFLCKNCSCALTNHKSKNKLICHQCGYSIDLINYCPSCNSKDSVIFYGVGVEKVEEEVKKIFPEKHIAIITSDTMLNINLMKSTLHDIEEKNIDIIIGTQIITKGYHFPDLTLVGVLDADAGLFGGQFKAIEYTYQSLTQVIGRAGRGEKVGEAVLQTYSPENIIIQALKNNDKCMILEFDKQNRELMEVPPFGKMAVLIVSHDKEYDLIKKIKEILRVFPVDSNLEILGPTQTIPYKLNNNFRYKIIVKTKNNINIQKLIKTVLEKVNLNSVKIKIDINPYNIP
;
A
#
# COMPACT_ATOMS: atom_id res chain seq x y z
N MET A 1 1.93 -45.51 -7.89
CA MET A 1 1.40 -44.41 -8.69
C MET A 1 1.94 -43.09 -8.11
N LEU A 2 2.55 -42.22 -8.93
CA LEU A 2 3.07 -40.94 -8.45
C LEU A 2 1.94 -39.90 -8.34
N VAL A 3 1.79 -39.31 -7.16
CA VAL A 3 0.75 -38.32 -6.85
C VAL A 3 1.40 -37.02 -6.39
N ALA A 4 0.91 -35.92 -6.92
CA ALA A 4 1.31 -34.57 -6.56
C ALA A 4 0.27 -33.94 -5.64
N LYS A 5 0.73 -33.37 -4.52
CA LYS A 5 -0.04 -32.53 -3.64
C LYS A 5 0.02 -31.09 -4.15
N VAL A 6 -1.10 -30.58 -4.64
CA VAL A 6 -1.17 -29.32 -5.39
C VAL A 6 -1.95 -28.25 -4.61
N ILE A 7 -1.40 -27.04 -4.53
CA ILE A 7 -2.15 -25.85 -4.10
C ILE A 7 -2.90 -25.31 -5.31
N VAL A 8 -4.18 -24.99 -5.14
CA VAL A 8 -5.03 -24.34 -6.14
C VAL A 8 -5.43 -22.95 -5.59
N PRO A 9 -5.48 -21.86 -6.41
CA PRO A 9 -5.75 -20.51 -5.95
C PRO A 9 -7.25 -20.27 -5.64
N VAL A 10 -7.78 -21.07 -4.73
CA VAL A 10 -9.16 -21.01 -4.23
C VAL A 10 -9.18 -20.68 -2.72
N PRO A 11 -10.27 -20.12 -2.17
CA PRO A 11 -10.34 -19.73 -0.76
C PRO A 11 -10.55 -20.94 0.17
N LEU A 12 -9.73 -21.96 0.01
CA LEU A 12 -9.76 -23.20 0.80
C LEU A 12 -8.38 -23.42 1.46
N ASP A 13 -8.41 -23.78 2.73
CA ASP A 13 -7.20 -24.13 3.49
C ASP A 13 -6.87 -25.62 3.32
N LYS A 14 -6.79 -26.05 2.07
CA LYS A 14 -6.52 -27.45 1.68
C LYS A 14 -5.67 -27.50 0.43
N THR A 15 -4.89 -28.57 0.34
CA THR A 15 -4.21 -28.99 -0.86
C THR A 15 -4.96 -30.18 -1.48
N PHE A 16 -4.76 -30.43 -2.76
CA PHE A 16 -5.50 -31.44 -3.49
C PHE A 16 -4.51 -32.40 -4.16
N ASP A 17 -4.82 -33.70 -4.11
CA ASP A 17 -4.03 -34.73 -4.71
C ASP A 17 -4.41 -34.94 -6.18
N TYR A 18 -3.39 -35.02 -7.07
CA TYR A 18 -3.54 -35.25 -8.49
C TYR A 18 -2.52 -36.31 -8.94
N ILE A 19 -2.91 -37.16 -9.86
CA ILE A 19 -2.01 -38.13 -10.51
C ILE A 19 -1.08 -37.38 -11.46
N VAL A 20 0.22 -37.65 -11.38
CA VAL A 20 1.22 -36.99 -12.24
C VAL A 20 1.21 -37.62 -13.65
N GLY A 21 0.90 -38.91 -13.77
CA GLY A 21 0.94 -39.64 -15.04
C GLY A 21 2.38 -39.80 -15.57
N GLU A 22 2.53 -39.71 -16.89
CA GLU A 22 3.84 -39.80 -17.58
C GLU A 22 4.60 -38.46 -17.61
N LYS A 23 4.05 -37.40 -17.01
CA LYS A 23 4.62 -36.05 -17.06
C LYS A 23 5.81 -35.91 -16.11
N ARG A 24 6.80 -35.14 -16.55
CA ARG A 24 7.92 -34.74 -15.68
C ARG A 24 7.47 -33.57 -14.80
N ALA A 25 7.26 -33.84 -13.53
CA ALA A 25 6.86 -32.84 -12.56
C ALA A 25 7.77 -32.89 -11.34
N GLU A 26 8.12 -31.74 -10.81
CA GLU A 26 8.96 -31.58 -9.63
C GLU A 26 8.23 -30.73 -8.58
N VAL A 27 8.70 -30.77 -7.33
CA VAL A 27 8.25 -29.86 -6.29
C VAL A 27 8.58 -28.43 -6.71
N GLY A 28 7.61 -27.52 -6.60
CA GLY A 28 7.73 -26.14 -7.06
C GLY A 28 7.33 -25.91 -8.53
N SER A 29 7.00 -26.96 -9.30
CA SER A 29 6.49 -26.82 -10.67
C SER A 29 5.08 -26.26 -10.69
N PHE A 30 4.80 -25.39 -11.67
CA PHE A 30 3.47 -24.91 -11.97
C PHE A 30 2.74 -25.89 -12.88
N VAL A 31 1.51 -26.22 -12.54
CA VAL A 31 0.70 -27.21 -13.25
C VAL A 31 -0.68 -26.68 -13.60
N LYS A 32 -1.24 -27.18 -14.68
CA LYS A 32 -2.64 -26.95 -15.04
C LYS A 32 -3.48 -28.09 -14.49
N VAL A 33 -4.44 -27.77 -13.63
CA VAL A 33 -5.30 -28.75 -12.96
C VAL A 33 -6.78 -28.40 -13.12
N GLN A 34 -7.61 -29.45 -13.18
CA GLN A 34 -9.07 -29.31 -13.21
C GLN A 34 -9.61 -29.34 -11.79
N PHE A 35 -10.18 -28.21 -11.32
CA PHE A 35 -10.87 -28.12 -10.04
C PHE A 35 -12.35 -27.76 -10.25
N GLY A 36 -13.24 -28.64 -9.85
CA GLY A 36 -14.66 -28.53 -10.23
C GLY A 36 -14.84 -28.53 -11.76
N LYS A 37 -15.48 -27.49 -12.28
CA LYS A 37 -15.71 -27.29 -13.73
C LYS A 37 -14.69 -26.35 -14.38
N ARG A 38 -13.72 -25.84 -13.62
CA ARG A 38 -12.77 -24.81 -14.08
C ARG A 38 -11.35 -25.35 -14.06
N SER A 39 -10.53 -24.84 -14.96
CA SER A 39 -9.09 -25.07 -14.99
C SER A 39 -8.38 -23.98 -14.22
N TYR A 40 -7.36 -24.34 -13.43
CA TYR A 40 -6.55 -23.43 -12.62
C TYR A 40 -5.07 -23.73 -12.80
N THR A 41 -4.24 -22.70 -12.62
CA THR A 41 -2.82 -22.89 -12.36
C THR A 41 -2.67 -23.37 -10.91
N GLY A 42 -2.06 -24.53 -10.73
CA GLY A 42 -1.69 -25.09 -9.43
C GLY A 42 -0.19 -25.03 -9.22
N LEU A 43 0.23 -25.28 -7.98
CA LEU A 43 1.62 -25.37 -7.58
C LEU A 43 1.86 -26.65 -6.82
N ILE A 44 2.87 -27.44 -7.23
CA ILE A 44 3.20 -28.70 -6.57
C ILE A 44 3.98 -28.40 -5.28
N LEU A 45 3.42 -28.84 -4.14
CA LEU A 45 4.08 -28.77 -2.83
C LEU A 45 4.90 -30.01 -2.51
N GLU A 46 4.39 -31.17 -2.89
CA GLU A 46 4.95 -32.48 -2.49
C GLU A 46 4.64 -33.49 -3.57
N LEU A 47 5.57 -34.43 -3.78
CA LEU A 47 5.39 -35.61 -4.61
C LEU A 47 5.53 -36.85 -3.73
N ARG A 48 4.58 -37.81 -3.86
CA ARG A 48 4.59 -39.02 -3.08
C ARG A 48 4.14 -40.24 -3.92
N ASN A 49 4.67 -41.40 -3.59
CA ASN A 49 4.17 -42.65 -4.15
C ASN A 49 2.96 -43.11 -3.34
N LEU A 50 1.81 -43.26 -3.99
CA LEU A 50 0.65 -43.88 -3.37
C LEU A 50 0.83 -45.39 -3.39
N THR A 51 0.83 -45.99 -2.19
CA THR A 51 0.98 -47.45 -1.98
C THR A 51 -0.37 -48.15 -1.83
N GLU A 52 -1.43 -47.42 -1.48
CA GLU A 52 -2.80 -47.93 -1.29
C GLU A 52 -3.77 -47.25 -2.27
N GLU A 53 -4.86 -47.93 -2.63
CA GLU A 53 -5.94 -47.33 -3.42
C GLU A 53 -6.59 -46.21 -2.63
N SER A 54 -6.68 -45.03 -3.25
CA SER A 54 -7.38 -43.89 -2.63
C SER A 54 -8.90 -44.16 -2.63
N GLU A 55 -9.57 -43.83 -1.53
CA GLU A 55 -11.05 -43.88 -1.43
C GLU A 55 -11.77 -43.03 -2.50
N TYR A 56 -11.06 -42.12 -3.15
CA TYR A 56 -11.57 -41.21 -4.17
C TYR A 56 -10.83 -41.35 -5.48
N LYS A 57 -11.56 -41.25 -6.61
CA LYS A 57 -10.99 -41.24 -7.95
C LYS A 57 -10.20 -39.92 -8.15
N LEU A 58 -8.87 -40.00 -8.07
CA LEU A 58 -7.98 -38.89 -8.32
C LEU A 58 -8.02 -38.46 -9.78
N LYS A 59 -7.97 -37.16 -10.03
CA LYS A 59 -7.81 -36.59 -11.39
C LYS A 59 -6.33 -36.47 -11.73
N GLU A 60 -6.03 -36.51 -13.01
CA GLU A 60 -4.68 -36.26 -13.50
C GLU A 60 -4.39 -34.77 -13.63
N ILE A 61 -3.10 -34.41 -13.51
CA ILE A 61 -2.59 -33.11 -13.91
C ILE A 61 -2.82 -32.96 -15.42
N ALA A 62 -3.52 -31.89 -15.82
CA ALA A 62 -3.80 -31.67 -17.25
C ALA A 62 -2.51 -31.35 -18.02
N ASP A 63 -1.63 -30.54 -17.44
CA ASP A 63 -0.36 -30.14 -18.04
C ASP A 63 0.64 -29.66 -16.98
N VAL A 64 1.94 -29.75 -17.26
CA VAL A 64 3.03 -29.11 -16.50
C VAL A 64 3.48 -27.90 -17.31
N LEU A 65 3.38 -26.72 -16.72
CA LEU A 65 3.72 -25.50 -17.42
C LEU A 65 5.23 -25.41 -17.64
N GLU A 66 5.65 -24.98 -18.83
CA GLU A 66 7.04 -24.71 -19.18
C GLU A 66 7.54 -23.42 -18.51
N LEU A 67 7.60 -23.42 -17.18
CA LEU A 67 8.07 -22.34 -16.35
C LEU A 67 9.17 -22.85 -15.43
N GLU A 68 10.10 -21.98 -15.08
CA GLU A 68 11.03 -22.26 -13.98
C GLU A 68 10.23 -22.60 -12.71
N LYS A 69 10.70 -23.62 -11.99
CA LYS A 69 10.11 -23.99 -10.70
C LYS A 69 10.49 -22.98 -9.62
N ILE A 70 9.62 -22.77 -8.66
CA ILE A 70 9.97 -21.99 -7.48
C ILE A 70 10.76 -22.85 -6.49
N ASP A 71 11.63 -22.20 -5.73
CA ASP A 71 12.47 -22.85 -4.74
C ASP A 71 11.68 -23.29 -3.50
N THR A 72 12.25 -24.20 -2.73
CA THR A 72 11.65 -24.72 -1.49
C THR A 72 11.50 -23.64 -0.41
N LYS A 73 12.37 -22.65 -0.39
CA LYS A 73 12.29 -21.52 0.57
C LYS A 73 11.07 -20.64 0.29
N THR A 74 10.76 -20.39 -0.97
CA THR A 74 9.53 -19.69 -1.37
C THR A 74 8.27 -20.50 -1.00
N LEU A 75 8.27 -21.83 -1.19
CA LEU A 75 7.19 -22.70 -0.73
C LEU A 75 7.00 -22.61 0.79
N GLN A 76 8.09 -22.73 1.55
CA GLN A 76 8.09 -22.61 3.01
C GLN A 76 7.57 -21.23 3.45
N PHE A 77 7.95 -20.16 2.76
CA PHE A 77 7.45 -18.80 3.03
C PHE A 77 5.92 -18.73 2.85
N LEU A 78 5.37 -19.25 1.75
CA LEU A 78 3.92 -19.25 1.50
C LEU A 78 3.15 -20.04 2.58
N GLN A 79 3.64 -21.20 2.97
CA GLN A 79 3.06 -22.02 4.02
C GLN A 79 3.05 -21.28 5.36
N TRP A 80 4.17 -20.68 5.72
CA TRP A 80 4.30 -19.95 6.97
C TRP A 80 3.39 -18.70 7.02
N VAL A 81 3.28 -17.95 5.92
CA VAL A 81 2.34 -16.81 5.80
C VAL A 81 0.90 -17.28 6.03
N SER A 82 0.51 -18.42 5.44
CA SER A 82 -0.80 -19.03 5.62
C SER A 82 -1.07 -19.39 7.08
N GLU A 83 -0.14 -20.09 7.71
CA GLU A 83 -0.28 -20.57 9.09
C GLU A 83 -0.31 -19.43 10.11
N TYR A 84 0.63 -18.48 10.00
CA TYR A 84 0.76 -17.38 10.94
C TYR A 84 -0.44 -16.42 10.90
N ASN A 85 -0.91 -16.10 9.70
CA ASN A 85 -2.01 -15.15 9.55
C ASN A 85 -3.40 -15.81 9.48
N ILE A 86 -3.45 -17.14 9.56
CA ILE A 86 -4.68 -17.94 9.41
C ILE A 86 -5.41 -17.59 8.10
N ILE A 87 -4.64 -17.51 7.02
CA ILE A 87 -5.14 -17.26 5.67
C ILE A 87 -5.12 -18.59 4.92
N PRO A 88 -6.23 -19.00 4.24
CA PRO A 88 -6.22 -20.21 3.42
C PRO A 88 -5.04 -20.25 2.46
N ILE A 89 -4.31 -21.37 2.39
CA ILE A 89 -3.09 -21.50 1.58
C ILE A 89 -3.34 -21.19 0.10
N GLY A 90 -4.51 -21.55 -0.44
CA GLY A 90 -4.90 -21.21 -1.81
C GLY A 90 -5.01 -19.70 -2.06
N MET A 91 -5.38 -18.90 -1.03
CA MET A 91 -5.41 -17.45 -1.11
C MET A 91 -4.00 -16.84 -1.06
N VAL A 92 -3.11 -17.42 -0.23
CA VAL A 92 -1.70 -16.98 -0.19
C VAL A 92 -1.01 -17.28 -1.52
N PHE A 93 -1.27 -18.45 -2.12
CA PHE A 93 -0.78 -18.78 -3.44
C PHE A 93 -1.27 -17.81 -4.52
N LYS A 94 -2.50 -17.30 -4.39
CA LYS A 94 -3.03 -16.27 -5.30
C LYS A 94 -2.22 -14.97 -5.26
N TYR A 95 -1.57 -14.61 -4.14
CA TYR A 95 -0.71 -13.41 -4.08
C TYR A 95 0.56 -13.57 -4.93
N LEU A 96 1.02 -14.80 -5.11
CA LEU A 96 2.18 -15.09 -5.94
C LEU A 96 1.86 -15.03 -7.44
N LEU A 97 0.63 -15.37 -7.83
CA LEU A 97 0.26 -15.50 -9.25
C LEU A 97 -0.16 -14.16 -9.87
N PRO A 98 0.38 -13.79 -11.04
CA PRO A 98 -0.16 -12.67 -11.82
C PRO A 98 -1.49 -13.08 -12.47
N ILE A 99 -2.37 -12.11 -12.67
CA ILE A 99 -3.63 -12.33 -13.39
C ILE A 99 -3.31 -12.68 -14.87
N GLY A 100 -3.93 -13.75 -15.37
CA GLY A 100 -3.80 -14.14 -16.79
C GLY A 100 -2.50 -14.91 -17.10
N LEU A 101 -1.86 -15.54 -16.13
CA LEU A 101 -0.67 -16.39 -16.37
C LEU A 101 -0.97 -17.55 -17.35
N LEU A 102 -2.19 -18.08 -17.34
CA LEU A 102 -2.63 -19.16 -18.25
C LEU A 102 -3.01 -18.67 -19.65
N ASP A 103 -3.24 -17.36 -19.82
CA ASP A 103 -3.53 -16.76 -21.13
C ASP A 103 -2.24 -16.69 -21.93
N SER A 104 -1.72 -17.85 -22.33
CA SER A 104 -0.44 -18.07 -23.01
C SER A 104 -0.40 -17.64 -24.49
N SER A 105 -1.32 -16.82 -24.95
CA SER A 105 -1.09 -16.09 -26.17
C SER A 105 -0.04 -15.01 -25.88
N SER A 106 1.19 -15.23 -26.34
CA SER A 106 2.12 -14.14 -26.60
C SER A 106 1.31 -13.04 -27.27
N ARG A 107 0.95 -11.97 -26.54
CA ARG A 107 0.27 -10.84 -27.18
C ARG A 107 1.26 -10.23 -28.13
N GLU A 108 1.09 -10.58 -29.38
CA GLU A 108 1.58 -9.75 -30.47
C GLU A 108 0.84 -8.41 -30.33
N ILE A 109 1.55 -7.34 -30.07
CA ILE A 109 0.97 -6.01 -30.22
C ILE A 109 0.84 -5.80 -31.71
N LYS A 110 -0.42 -5.72 -32.13
CA LYS A 110 -0.73 -5.30 -33.49
C LYS A 110 -0.50 -3.80 -33.58
N THR A 111 0.43 -3.44 -34.41
CA THR A 111 0.71 -2.04 -34.78
C THR A 111 0.27 -1.84 -36.21
N PHE A 112 -0.19 -0.64 -36.50
CA PHE A 112 -0.79 -0.27 -37.77
C PHE A 112 -0.02 0.89 -38.38
N LYS A 113 0.17 0.82 -39.68
CA LYS A 113 0.83 1.86 -40.51
C LYS A 113 -0.05 2.17 -41.70
N TYR A 114 0.08 3.36 -42.24
CA TYR A 114 -0.56 3.77 -43.48
C TYR A 114 -0.12 2.89 -44.64
N SER A 115 -1.07 2.45 -45.49
CA SER A 115 -0.78 1.57 -46.62
C SER A 115 -1.20 2.17 -47.99
N ASN A 116 -2.44 2.63 -48.12
CA ASN A 116 -2.96 3.04 -49.43
C ASN A 116 -4.13 4.06 -49.36
N ASP A 117 -4.42 4.78 -50.47
CA ASP A 117 -5.37 5.92 -50.53
C ASP A 117 -6.72 5.64 -51.19
N LYS A 118 -6.96 4.45 -51.70
CA LYS A 118 -8.10 4.20 -52.59
C LYS A 118 -9.36 3.64 -51.92
N VAL A 119 -10.15 4.47 -51.26
CA VAL A 119 -11.58 4.15 -50.98
C VAL A 119 -12.41 5.43 -50.93
N ASP A 120 -13.49 5.50 -51.72
CA ASP A 120 -14.55 6.48 -51.63
C ASP A 120 -15.57 6.05 -50.59
N ASN A 121 -16.18 7.02 -49.86
CA ASN A 121 -17.22 6.83 -48.85
C ASN A 121 -16.77 6.35 -47.44
N LEU A 122 -15.76 7.01 -46.87
CA LEU A 122 -15.37 6.85 -45.47
C LEU A 122 -16.21 7.72 -44.53
N THR A 123 -16.59 7.17 -43.36
CA THR A 123 -17.22 7.94 -42.26
C THR A 123 -16.25 8.98 -41.70
N GLN A 124 -16.79 9.99 -40.99
CA GLN A 124 -15.99 11.07 -40.41
C GLN A 124 -14.86 10.55 -39.51
N LYS A 125 -15.15 9.54 -38.67
CA LYS A 125 -14.14 8.91 -37.77
C LYS A 125 -13.10 8.10 -38.55
N GLN A 126 -13.46 7.48 -39.66
CA GLN A 126 -12.55 6.75 -40.52
C GLN A 126 -11.60 7.71 -41.24
N LYS A 127 -12.13 8.85 -41.74
CA LYS A 127 -11.32 9.91 -42.34
C LYS A 127 -10.33 10.49 -41.35
N GLN A 128 -10.80 10.84 -40.13
CA GLN A 128 -9.93 11.38 -39.09
C GLN A 128 -8.78 10.42 -38.73
N LEU A 129 -9.06 9.10 -38.66
CA LEU A 129 -8.04 8.11 -38.38
C LEU A 129 -7.06 7.96 -39.55
N LEU A 130 -7.58 7.98 -40.77
CA LEU A 130 -6.73 7.87 -42.00
C LEU A 130 -5.84 9.07 -42.14
N ASP A 131 -6.36 10.29 -41.91
CA ASP A 131 -5.57 11.54 -42.00
C ASP A 131 -4.45 11.55 -40.96
N PHE A 132 -4.73 11.07 -39.72
CA PHE A 132 -3.68 10.89 -38.71
C PHE A 132 -2.57 9.96 -39.18
N PHE A 133 -2.90 8.83 -39.82
CA PHE A 133 -1.90 7.93 -40.38
C PHE A 133 -1.18 8.50 -41.59
N LYS A 134 -1.85 9.35 -42.41
CA LYS A 134 -1.21 10.05 -43.52
C LYS A 134 -0.17 11.08 -43.07
N GLU A 135 -0.47 11.79 -42.00
CA GLU A 135 0.47 12.74 -41.40
C GLU A 135 1.68 12.05 -40.78
N ASN A 136 1.51 10.77 -40.35
CA ASN A 136 2.53 9.97 -39.69
C ASN A 136 2.91 8.71 -40.49
N LYS A 137 3.10 8.81 -41.79
CA LYS A 137 3.29 7.68 -42.73
C LYS A 137 4.39 6.70 -42.40
N ASP A 138 5.43 7.14 -41.69
CA ASP A 138 6.62 6.34 -41.40
C ASP A 138 6.53 5.60 -40.04
N TYR A 139 5.51 5.86 -39.25
CA TYR A 139 5.36 5.33 -37.91
C TYR A 139 4.28 4.26 -37.83
N TYR A 140 4.52 3.28 -36.94
CA TYR A 140 3.54 2.28 -36.53
C TYR A 140 2.88 2.69 -35.20
N PHE A 141 1.55 2.61 -35.12
CA PHE A 141 0.78 2.94 -33.92
C PHE A 141 -0.02 1.74 -33.43
N SER A 142 0.00 1.49 -32.13
CA SER A 142 -0.87 0.48 -31.51
C SER A 142 -2.31 0.97 -31.36
N GLU A 143 -3.27 0.06 -31.15
CA GLU A 143 -4.66 0.42 -30.83
C GLU A 143 -4.75 1.38 -29.63
N ASN A 144 -3.87 1.22 -28.63
CA ASN A 144 -3.82 2.09 -27.46
C ASN A 144 -3.33 3.51 -27.81
N ASP A 145 -2.37 3.65 -28.71
CA ASP A 145 -1.91 4.95 -29.16
C ASP A 145 -2.99 5.68 -29.94
N ILE A 146 -3.68 4.96 -30.82
CA ILE A 146 -4.82 5.48 -31.59
C ILE A 146 -5.93 5.98 -30.65
N LYS A 147 -6.26 5.18 -29.64
CA LYS A 147 -7.28 5.54 -28.65
C LYS A 147 -6.88 6.75 -27.80
N LYS A 148 -5.60 6.87 -27.43
CA LYS A 148 -5.08 8.03 -26.68
C LYS A 148 -5.10 9.32 -27.50
N ASN A 149 -4.70 9.26 -28.76
CA ASN A 149 -4.55 10.45 -29.61
C ASN A 149 -5.87 10.92 -30.21
N LEU A 150 -6.78 9.99 -30.57
CA LEU A 150 -7.98 10.30 -31.34
C LEU A 150 -9.30 9.88 -30.65
N ASN A 151 -9.23 9.18 -29.54
CA ASN A 151 -10.40 8.56 -28.88
C ASN A 151 -11.26 7.67 -29.81
N ILE A 152 -10.59 6.96 -30.74
CA ILE A 152 -11.21 6.09 -31.74
C ILE A 152 -11.06 4.64 -31.28
N GLY A 153 -12.16 3.87 -31.37
CA GLY A 153 -12.19 2.45 -30.95
C GLY A 153 -11.67 1.48 -32.02
N SER A 154 -11.31 0.26 -31.61
CA SER A 154 -10.73 -0.80 -32.46
C SER A 154 -11.59 -1.23 -33.64
N SER A 155 -12.91 -1.03 -33.59
CA SER A 155 -13.83 -1.34 -34.72
C SER A 155 -13.51 -0.52 -35.97
N VAL A 156 -13.12 0.75 -35.81
CA VAL A 156 -12.76 1.64 -36.92
C VAL A 156 -11.44 1.21 -37.57
N VAL A 157 -10.46 0.83 -36.74
CA VAL A 157 -9.15 0.31 -37.21
C VAL A 157 -9.36 -0.98 -38.01
N LYS A 158 -10.17 -1.92 -37.54
CA LYS A 158 -10.50 -3.17 -38.25
C LYS A 158 -11.17 -2.91 -39.63
N THR A 159 -12.00 -1.88 -39.70
CA THR A 159 -12.65 -1.53 -40.96
C THR A 159 -11.66 -0.98 -41.95
N LEU A 160 -10.74 -0.11 -41.53
CA LEU A 160 -9.68 0.44 -42.44
C LEU A 160 -8.69 -0.65 -42.87
N LEU A 161 -8.38 -1.61 -42.01
CA LEU A 161 -7.61 -2.81 -42.37
C LEU A 161 -8.31 -3.64 -43.44
N LYS A 162 -9.62 -3.88 -43.28
CA LYS A 162 -10.41 -4.64 -44.26
C LYS A 162 -10.46 -3.94 -45.63
N TYR A 163 -10.36 -2.63 -45.68
CA TYR A 163 -10.28 -1.84 -46.90
C TYR A 163 -8.86 -1.73 -47.47
N GLY A 164 -7.86 -2.32 -46.80
CA GLY A 164 -6.46 -2.29 -47.23
C GLY A 164 -5.79 -0.90 -47.12
N LEU A 165 -6.38 0.00 -46.31
CA LEU A 165 -5.88 1.37 -46.11
C LEU A 165 -4.80 1.43 -45.03
N LEU A 166 -4.75 0.43 -44.15
CA LEU A 166 -3.72 0.24 -43.14
C LEU A 166 -3.04 -1.11 -43.34
N GLU A 167 -1.76 -1.17 -43.01
CA GLU A 167 -0.98 -2.39 -42.88
C GLU A 167 -0.85 -2.78 -41.41
N GLU A 168 -1.09 -4.06 -41.10
CA GLU A 168 -0.93 -4.61 -39.75
C GLU A 168 0.45 -5.27 -39.66
N LYS A 169 1.22 -4.91 -38.65
CA LYS A 169 2.43 -5.61 -38.24
C LYS A 169 2.25 -6.14 -36.83
N SER A 170 2.37 -7.43 -36.67
CA SER A 170 2.42 -8.05 -35.36
C SER A 170 3.85 -8.03 -34.83
N GLU A 171 4.09 -7.22 -33.80
CA GLU A 171 5.37 -7.26 -33.10
C GLU A 171 5.18 -8.02 -31.79
N LYS A 172 6.03 -9.02 -31.58
CA LYS A 172 6.15 -9.58 -30.22
C LYS A 172 6.60 -8.41 -29.34
N VAL A 173 5.83 -8.11 -28.31
CA VAL A 173 6.22 -7.09 -27.33
C VAL A 173 7.63 -7.45 -26.91
N SER A 174 8.61 -6.64 -27.32
CA SER A 174 9.95 -6.72 -26.75
C SER A 174 9.76 -6.47 -25.26
N SER A 175 10.06 -7.46 -24.45
CA SER A 175 10.15 -7.31 -22.99
C SER A 175 10.91 -6.02 -22.74
N ILE A 176 10.36 -5.12 -21.93
CA ILE A 176 11.11 -3.94 -21.48
C ILE A 176 12.47 -4.48 -21.07
N ASP A 177 13.52 -3.95 -21.72
CA ASP A 177 14.87 -4.42 -21.47
C ASP A 177 15.29 -3.96 -20.07
N TYR A 178 15.17 -4.87 -19.10
CA TYR A 178 15.64 -4.68 -17.73
C TYR A 178 17.12 -5.10 -17.59
N ASN A 179 17.89 -5.06 -18.69
CA ASN A 179 19.30 -5.43 -18.67
C ASN A 179 20.07 -4.52 -17.72
N PHE A 180 20.37 -5.06 -16.56
CA PHE A 180 21.18 -4.42 -15.53
C PHE A 180 22.66 -4.77 -15.77
N ASN A 181 23.48 -3.73 -15.99
CA ASN A 181 24.92 -3.90 -16.09
C ASN A 181 25.61 -3.16 -14.94
N VAL A 182 26.21 -3.95 -14.02
CA VAL A 182 26.91 -3.43 -12.85
C VAL A 182 28.01 -2.42 -13.22
N ASN A 183 28.64 -2.58 -14.38
CA ASN A 183 29.75 -1.72 -14.81
C ASN A 183 29.28 -0.31 -15.22
N ASN A 184 28.00 -0.11 -15.49
CA ASN A 184 27.45 1.18 -15.92
C ASN A 184 26.84 1.99 -14.76
N VAL A 185 26.98 1.51 -13.52
CA VAL A 185 26.41 2.18 -12.33
C VAL A 185 27.29 3.34 -11.90
N ASN A 186 26.68 4.51 -11.71
CA ASN A 186 27.33 5.73 -11.24
C ASN A 186 26.63 6.28 -10.02
N LEU A 187 27.00 5.76 -8.83
CA LEU A 187 26.39 6.16 -7.57
C LEU A 187 26.94 7.50 -7.09
N ASN A 188 26.08 8.24 -6.40
CA ASN A 188 26.51 9.45 -5.70
C ASN A 188 27.51 9.11 -4.59
N THR A 189 28.46 10.00 -4.34
CA THR A 189 29.42 9.86 -3.25
C THR A 189 28.72 9.94 -1.90
N LEU A 190 28.98 8.98 -1.03
CA LEU A 190 28.48 9.00 0.35
C LEU A 190 29.27 9.99 1.21
N THR A 191 28.61 10.58 2.19
CA THR A 191 29.27 11.33 3.27
C THR A 191 30.04 10.38 4.20
N ASP A 192 30.93 10.91 5.03
CA ASP A 192 31.69 10.09 5.99
C ASP A 192 30.76 9.34 6.95
N GLU A 193 29.66 9.98 7.42
CA GLU A 193 28.67 9.35 8.26
C GLU A 193 27.94 8.21 7.52
N GLN A 194 27.51 8.43 6.28
CA GLN A 194 26.87 7.41 5.47
C GLN A 194 27.79 6.24 5.18
N ASN A 195 29.07 6.49 4.90
CA ASN A 195 30.08 5.45 4.73
C ASN A 195 30.27 4.65 6.03
N SER A 196 30.37 5.32 7.18
CA SER A 196 30.46 4.65 8.49
C SER A 196 29.25 3.74 8.74
N VAL A 197 28.03 4.23 8.45
CA VAL A 197 26.79 3.45 8.58
C VAL A 197 26.78 2.26 7.63
N LEU A 198 27.20 2.42 6.38
CA LEU A 198 27.29 1.33 5.41
C LEU A 198 28.25 0.24 5.89
N ASN A 199 29.41 0.63 6.45
CA ASN A 199 30.39 -0.30 7.00
C ASN A 199 29.85 -1.03 8.24
N GLN A 200 29.11 -0.35 9.13
CA GLN A 200 28.45 -0.99 10.27
C GLN A 200 27.42 -2.04 9.81
N ILE A 201 26.60 -1.71 8.80
CA ILE A 201 25.62 -2.65 8.21
C ILE A 201 26.37 -3.90 7.69
N ASN A 202 27.41 -3.73 6.90
CA ASN A 202 28.19 -4.85 6.36
C ASN A 202 28.80 -5.71 7.48
N SER A 203 29.38 -5.10 8.50
CA SER A 203 29.95 -5.80 9.66
C SER A 203 28.93 -6.65 10.41
N HIS A 204 27.70 -6.14 10.60
CA HIS A 204 26.63 -6.91 11.20
C HIS A 204 26.20 -8.11 10.33
N VAL A 205 26.09 -7.90 9.02
CA VAL A 205 25.77 -8.99 8.07
C VAL A 205 26.84 -10.08 8.10
N ASP A 206 28.12 -9.71 8.12
CA ASP A 206 29.25 -10.64 8.19
C ASP A 206 29.26 -11.43 9.51
N SER A 207 28.80 -10.81 10.61
CA SER A 207 28.61 -11.45 11.92
C SER A 207 27.30 -12.27 12.01
N ASN A 208 26.63 -12.53 10.90
CA ASN A 208 25.35 -13.25 10.79
C ASN A 208 24.15 -12.55 11.47
N GLU A 209 24.26 -11.26 11.75
CA GLU A 209 23.21 -10.42 12.33
C GLU A 209 22.45 -9.72 11.19
N LYS A 210 21.51 -10.45 10.55
CA LYS A 210 20.97 -10.10 9.24
C LYS A 210 19.73 -9.21 9.25
N THR A 211 19.14 -8.91 10.41
CA THR A 211 18.00 -7.98 10.52
C THR A 211 18.48 -6.68 11.13
N ILE A 212 18.49 -5.63 10.32
CA ILE A 212 19.07 -4.34 10.68
C ILE A 212 17.99 -3.25 10.62
N LEU A 213 17.84 -2.50 11.71
CA LEU A 213 17.04 -1.28 11.78
C LEU A 213 17.94 -0.08 11.48
N LEU A 214 17.79 0.53 10.31
CA LEU A 214 18.44 1.77 9.95
C LEU A 214 17.55 2.95 10.36
N GLN A 215 17.83 3.54 11.51
CA GLN A 215 17.16 4.73 11.98
C GLN A 215 17.89 5.97 11.46
N GLY A 216 17.19 6.86 10.78
CA GLY A 216 17.78 8.11 10.28
C GLY A 216 16.74 9.18 10.09
N GLU A 217 17.09 10.43 10.40
CA GLU A 217 16.21 11.59 10.23
C GLU A 217 15.64 11.68 8.80
N THR A 218 14.50 12.35 8.67
CA THR A 218 13.95 12.68 7.34
C THR A 218 14.95 13.55 6.58
N GLY A 219 15.37 13.11 5.38
CA GLY A 219 16.38 13.83 4.60
C GLY A 219 17.83 13.53 4.97
N SER A 220 18.10 12.50 5.80
CA SER A 220 19.47 12.08 6.13
C SER A 220 20.18 11.32 5.00
N GLY A 221 19.48 10.99 3.92
CA GLY A 221 20.06 10.27 2.78
C GLY A 221 20.07 8.75 2.91
N LYS A 222 19.15 8.15 3.69
CA LYS A 222 18.97 6.68 3.76
C LYS A 222 18.92 6.01 2.39
N THR A 223 18.26 6.64 1.43
CA THR A 223 18.12 6.10 0.07
C THR A 223 19.45 5.88 -0.64
N GLU A 224 20.45 6.75 -0.42
CA GLU A 224 21.79 6.56 -1.00
C GLU A 224 22.49 5.33 -0.40
N ILE A 225 22.31 5.09 0.90
CA ILE A 225 22.82 3.86 1.55
C ILE A 225 22.16 2.63 0.93
N TYR A 226 20.83 2.68 0.67
CA TYR A 226 20.14 1.57 0.01
C TYR A 226 20.69 1.30 -1.40
N PHE A 227 20.96 2.34 -2.18
CA PHE A 227 21.54 2.19 -3.51
C PHE A 227 22.93 1.57 -3.47
N HIS A 228 23.77 1.99 -2.53
CA HIS A 228 25.10 1.38 -2.34
C HIS A 228 25.01 -0.09 -1.89
N LEU A 229 24.05 -0.44 -1.02
CA LEU A 229 23.81 -1.84 -0.64
C LEU A 229 23.37 -2.67 -1.84
N ILE A 230 22.37 -2.21 -2.60
CA ILE A 230 21.90 -2.88 -3.82
C ILE A 230 23.08 -3.12 -4.77
N TYR A 231 23.86 -2.09 -5.05
CA TYR A 231 25.04 -2.19 -5.92
C TYR A 231 26.04 -3.23 -5.43
N ASN A 232 26.40 -3.21 -4.14
CA ASN A 232 27.35 -4.14 -3.58
C ASN A 232 26.90 -5.59 -3.72
N TYR A 233 25.61 -5.87 -3.44
CA TYR A 233 25.05 -7.22 -3.60
C TYR A 233 25.03 -7.70 -5.05
N LEU A 234 24.72 -6.82 -6.00
CA LEU A 234 24.69 -7.16 -7.42
C LEU A 234 26.12 -7.31 -8.00
N LYS A 235 27.09 -6.53 -7.47
CA LYS A 235 28.50 -6.62 -7.87
C LYS A 235 29.15 -7.91 -7.39
N ASN A 236 28.77 -8.38 -6.21
CA ASN A 236 29.34 -9.62 -5.65
C ASN A 236 28.90 -10.86 -6.44
N ASP A 237 27.69 -10.84 -6.98
CA ASP A 237 27.18 -11.96 -7.80
C ASP A 237 26.05 -11.42 -8.72
N ASN A 238 26.28 -11.54 -10.03
CA ASN A 238 25.33 -11.07 -11.06
C ASN A 238 23.99 -11.80 -11.04
N ASP A 239 23.88 -12.96 -10.41
CA ASP A 239 22.61 -13.69 -10.29
C ASP A 239 21.76 -13.21 -9.12
N ASN A 240 22.33 -12.43 -8.22
CA ASN A 240 21.62 -11.87 -7.09
C ASN A 240 20.44 -11.00 -7.53
N GLN A 241 19.37 -11.08 -6.74
CA GLN A 241 18.18 -10.27 -6.91
C GLN A 241 17.86 -9.53 -5.63
N THR A 242 17.41 -8.29 -5.74
CA THR A 242 17.07 -7.43 -4.60
C THR A 242 15.61 -7.01 -4.66
N LEU A 243 14.95 -7.08 -3.50
CA LEU A 243 13.62 -6.54 -3.28
C LEU A 243 13.68 -5.28 -2.44
N PHE A 244 13.22 -4.16 -3.00
CA PHE A 244 13.08 -2.89 -2.30
C PHE A 244 11.61 -2.56 -2.10
N LEU A 245 11.10 -2.76 -0.89
CA LEU A 245 9.73 -2.44 -0.51
C LEU A 245 9.63 -0.99 -0.07
N ILE A 246 8.65 -0.30 -0.63
CA ILE A 246 8.31 1.07 -0.26
C ILE A 246 6.78 1.20 -0.11
N PRO A 247 6.27 2.13 0.71
CA PRO A 247 4.85 2.42 0.76
C PRO A 247 4.31 2.76 -0.64
N GLU A 248 3.13 2.27 -1.00
CA GLU A 248 2.55 2.42 -2.34
C GLU A 248 2.54 3.89 -2.82
N ILE A 249 2.31 4.83 -1.91
CA ILE A 249 2.29 6.27 -2.17
C ILE A 249 3.71 6.84 -2.37
N ALA A 250 4.74 6.19 -1.83
CA ALA A 250 6.13 6.62 -1.95
C ALA A 250 6.81 6.18 -3.25
N LEU A 251 6.12 5.40 -4.11
CA LEU A 251 6.53 5.06 -5.48
C LEU A 251 6.46 6.30 -6.40
N THR A 252 7.22 7.33 -6.05
CA THR A 252 7.24 8.59 -6.81
C THR A 252 8.14 8.50 -8.03
N SER A 253 7.80 9.29 -9.06
CA SER A 253 8.67 9.46 -10.24
C SER A 253 10.08 9.86 -9.82
N GLN A 254 10.22 10.75 -8.83
CA GLN A 254 11.51 11.22 -8.32
C GLN A 254 12.43 10.09 -7.83
N LEU A 255 11.92 9.12 -7.08
CA LEU A 255 12.72 7.99 -6.61
C LEU A 255 13.15 7.09 -7.77
N ILE A 256 12.20 6.82 -8.69
CA ILE A 256 12.44 6.01 -9.87
C ILE A 256 13.50 6.67 -10.78
N ASP A 257 13.36 7.98 -11.03
CA ASP A 257 14.29 8.74 -11.86
C ASP A 257 15.69 8.81 -11.23
N ARG A 258 15.77 8.99 -9.89
CA ARG A 258 17.06 8.93 -9.18
C ARG A 258 17.72 7.56 -9.32
N PHE A 259 16.95 6.47 -9.16
CA PHE A 259 17.46 5.13 -9.35
C PHE A 259 17.95 4.92 -10.79
N ASN A 260 17.11 5.19 -11.77
CA ASN A 260 17.44 5.00 -13.18
C ASN A 260 18.68 5.81 -13.59
N LYS A 261 18.83 7.04 -13.07
CA LYS A 261 20.00 7.89 -13.34
C LYS A 261 21.28 7.31 -12.75
N GLN A 262 21.25 6.79 -11.51
CA GLN A 262 22.45 6.26 -10.85
C GLN A 262 22.82 4.87 -11.33
N PHE A 263 21.82 4.04 -11.63
CA PHE A 263 22.05 2.68 -12.10
C PHE A 263 22.10 2.55 -13.61
N ASN A 264 21.86 3.64 -14.36
CA ASN A 264 21.82 3.68 -15.83
C ASN A 264 21.00 2.50 -16.42
N SER A 265 19.90 2.17 -15.80
CA SER A 265 19.05 1.02 -16.12
C SER A 265 17.60 1.27 -15.71
N SER A 266 16.67 0.76 -16.51
CA SER A 266 15.25 0.77 -16.16
C SER A 266 14.98 -0.24 -15.03
N ILE A 267 14.33 0.22 -13.96
CA ILE A 267 13.96 -0.63 -12.84
C ILE A 267 12.58 -1.28 -13.00
N ALA A 268 12.41 -2.48 -12.50
CA ALA A 268 11.12 -3.12 -12.42
C ALA A 268 10.30 -2.56 -11.26
N ILE A 269 9.13 -1.97 -11.59
CA ILE A 269 8.23 -1.36 -10.61
C ILE A 269 7.00 -2.25 -10.46
N TRP A 270 6.67 -2.62 -9.20
CA TRP A 270 5.54 -3.50 -8.88
C TRP A 270 4.54 -2.85 -7.94
N HIS A 271 3.34 -2.55 -8.46
CA HIS A 271 2.21 -2.02 -7.67
C HIS A 271 0.86 -2.41 -8.26
N SER A 272 -0.24 -2.02 -7.61
CA SER A 272 -1.62 -2.38 -8.01
C SER A 272 -1.98 -1.90 -9.42
N ASP A 273 -1.50 -0.72 -9.84
CA ASP A 273 -1.99 0.00 -11.02
C ASP A 273 -1.25 -0.30 -12.32
N ILE A 274 -0.19 -1.12 -12.29
CA ILE A 274 0.47 -1.58 -13.53
C ILE A 274 -0.44 -2.58 -14.27
N SER A 275 -0.38 -2.55 -15.60
CA SER A 275 -1.18 -3.44 -16.44
C SER A 275 -0.87 -4.92 -16.19
N ASN A 276 -1.87 -5.79 -16.40
CA ASN A 276 -1.68 -7.24 -16.22
C ASN A 276 -0.57 -7.81 -17.11
N SER A 277 -0.40 -7.27 -18.33
CA SER A 277 0.70 -7.66 -19.21
C SER A 277 2.05 -7.34 -18.56
N LYS A 278 2.24 -6.11 -18.08
CA LYS A 278 3.48 -5.69 -17.40
C LYS A 278 3.72 -6.48 -16.11
N LYS A 279 2.66 -6.82 -15.36
CA LYS A 279 2.77 -7.72 -14.19
C LYS A 279 3.31 -9.09 -14.57
N ARG A 280 2.80 -9.67 -15.67
CA ARG A 280 3.26 -10.96 -16.15
C ARG A 280 4.73 -10.91 -16.60
N ASP A 281 5.12 -9.88 -17.34
CA ASP A 281 6.50 -9.73 -17.84
C ASP A 281 7.49 -9.56 -16.70
N ILE A 282 7.17 -8.73 -15.70
CA ILE A 282 7.99 -8.57 -14.47
C ILE A 282 8.05 -9.90 -13.71
N TRP A 283 6.92 -10.59 -13.54
CA TRP A 283 6.85 -11.84 -12.82
C TRP A 283 7.73 -12.92 -13.45
N LEU A 284 7.66 -13.07 -14.79
CA LEU A 284 8.51 -13.99 -15.56
C LEU A 284 9.99 -13.58 -15.48
N GLY A 285 10.28 -12.30 -15.61
CA GLY A 285 11.65 -11.78 -15.49
C GLY A 285 12.27 -12.02 -14.12
N VAL A 286 11.47 -11.93 -13.05
CA VAL A 286 11.90 -12.25 -11.68
C VAL A 286 12.11 -13.75 -11.51
N LEU A 287 11.17 -14.58 -11.96
CA LEU A 287 11.23 -16.03 -11.88
C LEU A 287 12.47 -16.59 -12.62
N ASN A 288 12.76 -16.05 -13.81
CA ASN A 288 13.92 -16.48 -14.62
C ASN A 288 15.25 -15.88 -14.14
N GLY A 289 15.23 -14.92 -13.20
CA GLY A 289 16.42 -14.22 -12.72
C GLY A 289 16.93 -13.10 -13.62
N ASN A 290 16.18 -12.72 -14.66
CA ASN A 290 16.55 -11.64 -15.60
C ASN A 290 16.39 -10.24 -14.96
N ILE A 291 15.40 -10.07 -14.08
CA ILE A 291 15.20 -8.83 -13.34
C ILE A 291 15.99 -8.91 -12.03
N LYS A 292 16.94 -8.00 -11.87
CA LYS A 292 17.87 -7.98 -10.72
C LYS A 292 17.32 -7.15 -9.55
N VAL A 293 16.60 -6.07 -9.84
CA VAL A 293 16.04 -5.19 -8.81
C VAL A 293 14.55 -4.97 -9.06
N VAL A 294 13.76 -5.19 -8.02
CA VAL A 294 12.34 -4.84 -8.00
C VAL A 294 12.12 -3.81 -6.91
N ILE A 295 11.58 -2.64 -7.29
CA ILE A 295 11.00 -1.69 -6.33
C ILE A 295 9.49 -1.90 -6.34
N GLY A 296 8.88 -2.06 -5.17
CA GLY A 296 7.45 -2.29 -5.16
C GLY A 296 6.75 -2.06 -3.84
N ALA A 297 5.43 -2.02 -3.94
CA ALA A 297 4.55 -2.02 -2.78
C ALA A 297 4.51 -3.41 -2.12
N ARG A 298 3.78 -3.52 -1.01
CA ARG A 298 3.65 -4.75 -0.20
C ARG A 298 3.44 -6.05 -0.99
N SER A 299 2.74 -6.00 -2.13
CA SER A 299 2.49 -7.20 -2.96
C SER A 299 3.73 -7.73 -3.68
N ALA A 300 4.77 -6.91 -3.88
CA ALA A 300 6.05 -7.34 -4.45
C ALA A 300 6.75 -8.39 -3.58
N LEU A 301 6.40 -8.45 -2.30
CA LEU A 301 6.90 -9.44 -1.37
C LEU A 301 6.63 -10.89 -1.81
N PHE A 302 5.61 -11.15 -2.61
CA PHE A 302 5.23 -12.50 -3.06
C PHE A 302 5.81 -12.89 -4.42
N LEU A 303 6.59 -12.03 -5.07
CA LEU A 303 7.23 -12.36 -6.35
C LEU A 303 8.18 -13.57 -6.22
N PRO A 304 8.21 -14.45 -7.22
CA PRO A 304 9.01 -15.68 -7.20
C PRO A 304 10.48 -15.43 -7.58
N PHE A 305 11.25 -14.79 -6.70
CA PHE A 305 12.66 -14.52 -6.94
C PHE A 305 13.44 -15.83 -7.07
N LYS A 306 14.28 -15.94 -8.11
CA LYS A 306 15.16 -17.09 -8.34
C LYS A 306 16.30 -17.12 -7.32
N LYS A 307 16.90 -15.96 -7.03
CA LYS A 307 18.02 -15.81 -6.08
C LYS A 307 17.91 -14.50 -5.29
N LEU A 308 16.92 -14.42 -4.41
CA LEU A 308 16.77 -13.26 -3.53
C LEU A 308 17.95 -13.18 -2.56
N SER A 309 18.66 -12.04 -2.51
CA SER A 309 19.88 -11.84 -1.74
C SER A 309 19.80 -10.67 -0.76
N LEU A 310 18.90 -9.72 -0.97
CA LEU A 310 18.74 -8.55 -0.11
C LEU A 310 17.27 -8.11 -0.12
N ILE A 311 16.74 -7.77 1.04
CA ILE A 311 15.45 -7.09 1.19
C ILE A 311 15.66 -5.75 1.87
N ILE A 312 15.07 -4.70 1.32
CA ILE A 312 15.01 -3.36 1.92
C ILE A 312 13.55 -3.01 2.13
N VAL A 313 13.21 -2.48 3.30
CA VAL A 313 11.88 -1.98 3.63
C VAL A 313 12.04 -0.54 4.09
N ASP A 314 11.71 0.42 3.23
CA ASP A 314 11.76 1.83 3.59
C ASP A 314 10.46 2.26 4.29
N GLU A 315 10.55 3.25 5.18
CA GLU A 315 9.45 3.70 6.03
C GLU A 315 8.71 2.50 6.69
N GLU A 316 9.49 1.61 7.39
CA GLU A 316 9.00 0.33 7.93
C GLU A 316 7.78 0.45 8.84
N HIS A 317 7.62 1.62 9.46
CA HIS A 317 6.51 1.96 10.35
C HIS A 317 5.20 2.22 9.59
N ASP A 318 5.25 2.37 8.25
CA ASP A 318 4.08 2.79 7.47
C ASP A 318 2.93 1.79 7.56
N SER A 319 1.74 2.32 7.87
CA SER A 319 0.52 1.51 7.99
C SER A 319 0.07 0.83 6.70
N SER A 320 0.55 1.26 5.52
CA SER A 320 0.22 0.64 4.23
C SER A 320 0.83 -0.75 4.05
N TYR A 321 1.84 -1.12 4.85
CA TYR A 321 2.36 -2.48 4.88
C TYR A 321 1.38 -3.48 5.50
N LYS A 322 0.40 -3.03 6.29
CA LYS A 322 -0.67 -3.88 6.80
C LYS A 322 -1.77 -4.04 5.76
N GLN A 323 -1.92 -5.22 5.19
CA GLN A 323 -3.07 -5.58 4.37
C GLN A 323 -4.25 -5.94 5.25
N VAL A 324 -5.43 -5.39 4.93
CA VAL A 324 -6.66 -5.65 5.68
C VAL A 324 -7.72 -6.36 4.84
N ASP A 325 -7.60 -6.39 3.51
CA ASP A 325 -8.56 -7.02 2.59
C ASP A 325 -8.00 -8.30 1.99
N ASN A 326 -8.87 -9.28 1.69
CA ASN A 326 -8.47 -10.57 1.08
C ASN A 326 -7.38 -11.34 1.84
N GLY A 327 -7.42 -11.30 3.17
CA GLY A 327 -6.42 -11.85 4.08
C GLY A 327 -5.58 -10.78 4.74
N CYS A 328 -5.49 -10.84 6.08
CA CYS A 328 -4.79 -9.83 6.88
C CYS A 328 -3.36 -10.27 7.13
N TYR A 329 -2.38 -9.52 6.64
CA TYR A 329 -0.96 -9.74 6.94
C TYR A 329 -0.20 -8.41 7.01
N ASN A 330 0.95 -8.39 7.68
CA ASN A 330 1.86 -7.26 7.69
C ASN A 330 3.07 -7.58 6.79
N ALA A 331 3.23 -6.83 5.69
CA ALA A 331 4.29 -7.10 4.72
C ALA A 331 5.70 -6.85 5.29
N ARG A 332 5.89 -5.88 6.21
CA ARG A 332 7.15 -5.69 6.94
C ARG A 332 7.53 -6.96 7.70
N ASP A 333 6.63 -7.48 8.51
CA ASP A 333 6.90 -8.66 9.34
C ASP A 333 7.12 -9.90 8.48
N MET A 334 6.33 -10.04 7.39
CA MET A 334 6.51 -11.12 6.43
C MET A 334 7.83 -10.97 5.63
N ALA A 335 8.33 -9.75 5.40
CA ALA A 335 9.63 -9.51 4.78
C ALA A 335 10.78 -9.97 5.69
N VAL A 336 10.70 -9.67 7.00
CA VAL A 336 11.66 -10.18 8.00
C VAL A 336 11.66 -11.71 8.01
N LEU A 337 10.48 -12.32 7.99
CA LEU A 337 10.39 -13.77 7.92
C LEU A 337 11.01 -14.32 6.62
N ARG A 338 10.68 -13.71 5.46
CA ARG A 338 11.22 -14.13 4.17
C ARG A 338 12.75 -14.04 4.14
N ALA A 339 13.31 -12.95 4.68
CA ALA A 339 14.75 -12.79 4.84
C ALA A 339 15.36 -13.91 5.71
N LYS A 340 14.71 -14.22 6.84
CA LYS A 340 15.16 -15.31 7.72
C LYS A 340 15.14 -16.68 7.05
N ILE A 341 14.06 -17.04 6.33
CA ILE A 341 13.94 -18.30 5.59
C ILE A 341 15.02 -18.39 4.50
N ASN A 342 15.28 -17.28 3.80
CA ASN A 342 16.30 -17.23 2.75
C ASN A 342 17.71 -17.12 3.31
N ASN A 343 17.86 -16.82 4.60
CA ASN A 343 19.14 -16.55 5.27
C ASN A 343 19.89 -15.36 4.65
N ILE A 344 19.17 -14.29 4.32
CA ILE A 344 19.68 -13.06 3.70
C ILE A 344 19.45 -11.85 4.60
N PRO A 345 20.20 -10.75 4.41
CA PRO A 345 19.97 -9.53 5.16
C PRO A 345 18.67 -8.84 4.76
N ILE A 346 18.11 -8.15 5.76
CA ILE A 346 17.01 -7.21 5.60
C ILE A 346 17.31 -5.91 6.31
N ILE A 347 17.08 -4.79 5.62
CA ILE A 347 17.23 -3.44 6.14
C ILE A 347 15.85 -2.83 6.33
N LEU A 348 15.52 -2.49 7.56
CA LEU A 348 14.30 -1.78 7.92
C LEU A 348 14.65 -0.31 8.13
N GLY A 349 14.25 0.57 7.21
CA GLY A 349 14.57 1.99 7.27
C GLY A 349 13.43 2.83 7.82
N SER A 350 13.69 3.75 8.73
CA SER A 350 12.70 4.69 9.25
C SER A 350 13.33 5.90 9.93
N ALA A 351 12.63 7.04 9.88
CA ALA A 351 12.93 8.20 10.74
C ALA A 351 12.25 8.07 12.11
N THR A 352 11.10 7.41 12.13
CA THR A 352 10.26 7.20 13.30
C THR A 352 9.90 5.71 13.38
N PRO A 353 10.84 4.84 13.78
CA PRO A 353 10.61 3.40 13.81
C PRO A 353 9.39 3.02 14.64
N SER A 354 8.74 1.90 14.25
CA SER A 354 7.63 1.33 15.02
C SER A 354 8.11 0.82 16.37
N LEU A 355 7.23 0.85 17.38
CA LEU A 355 7.56 0.35 18.73
C LEU A 355 7.96 -1.14 18.67
N GLU A 356 7.34 -1.93 17.78
CA GLU A 356 7.71 -3.33 17.56
C GLU A 356 9.17 -3.50 17.12
N SER A 357 9.63 -2.64 16.19
CA SER A 357 11.02 -2.67 15.71
C SER A 357 11.99 -2.24 16.80
N ILE A 358 11.64 -1.23 17.59
CA ILE A 358 12.46 -0.76 18.73
C ILE A 358 12.60 -1.85 19.78
N ILE A 359 11.49 -2.45 20.22
CA ILE A 359 11.52 -3.55 21.21
C ILE A 359 12.31 -4.75 20.67
N ASN A 360 12.26 -5.03 19.37
CA ASN A 360 13.08 -6.09 18.77
C ASN A 360 14.58 -5.73 18.79
N THR A 361 14.95 -4.45 18.73
CA THR A 361 16.37 -4.04 18.92
C THR A 361 16.79 -4.14 20.39
N GLU A 362 15.96 -3.71 21.32
CA GLU A 362 16.22 -3.85 22.76
C GLU A 362 16.40 -5.32 23.18
N ASN A 363 15.61 -6.21 22.59
CA ASN A 363 15.70 -7.67 22.83
C ASN A 363 16.84 -8.35 22.02
N GLY A 364 17.68 -7.61 21.31
CA GLY A 364 18.79 -8.15 20.54
C GLY A 364 18.42 -8.93 19.27
N LYS A 365 17.13 -8.96 18.88
CA LYS A 365 16.67 -9.63 17.67
C LYS A 365 17.01 -8.86 16.39
N TYR A 366 17.05 -7.54 16.47
CA TYR A 366 17.47 -6.63 15.40
C TYR A 366 18.71 -5.87 15.84
N LYS A 367 19.56 -5.49 14.88
CA LYS A 367 20.68 -4.57 15.12
C LYS A 367 20.28 -3.17 14.68
N LYS A 368 20.56 -2.21 15.54
CA LYS A 368 20.27 -0.80 15.29
C LYS A 368 21.51 -0.10 14.77
N VAL A 369 21.34 0.61 13.65
CA VAL A 369 22.35 1.51 13.08
C VAL A 369 21.69 2.88 12.90
N GLU A 370 22.38 3.95 13.27
CA GLU A 370 21.82 5.29 13.28
C GLU A 370 22.54 6.24 12.33
N LEU A 371 21.75 6.98 11.56
CA LEU A 371 22.15 8.11 10.73
C LEU A 371 21.62 9.39 11.36
N LYS A 372 22.45 10.07 12.14
CA LYS A 372 22.04 11.15 13.06
C LYS A 372 21.79 12.48 12.35
N ASN A 373 22.61 12.78 11.32
CA ASN A 373 22.60 14.09 10.69
C ASN A 373 21.72 14.11 9.43
N ARG A 374 21.07 15.25 9.17
CA ARG A 374 20.48 15.52 7.87
C ARG A 374 21.58 15.76 6.84
N PHE A 375 21.29 15.43 5.59
CA PHE A 375 22.21 15.70 4.49
C PHE A 375 22.34 17.22 4.28
N GLY A 376 23.57 17.71 4.15
CA GLY A 376 23.86 19.14 3.98
C GLY A 376 23.73 19.96 5.26
N LYS A 377 23.28 21.21 5.13
CA LYS A 377 23.10 22.17 6.23
C LYS A 377 21.66 22.25 6.76
N ALA A 378 20.78 21.30 6.37
CA ALA A 378 19.38 21.35 6.73
C ALA A 378 19.17 21.16 8.24
N ILE A 379 18.52 22.15 8.88
CA ILE A 379 18.19 22.18 10.31
C ILE A 379 16.74 21.69 10.50
N LEU A 380 16.44 21.10 11.65
CA LEU A 380 15.05 20.76 12.01
C LEU A 380 14.22 22.04 12.10
N PRO A 381 12.97 22.05 11.61
CA PRO A 381 12.10 23.23 11.69
C PRO A 381 11.76 23.54 13.14
N THR A 382 11.63 24.84 13.44
CA THR A 382 11.07 25.31 14.71
C THR A 382 9.57 25.03 14.76
N ILE A 383 9.03 24.75 15.95
CA ILE A 383 7.63 24.37 16.12
C ILE A 383 6.95 25.32 17.07
N ASP A 384 5.95 26.04 16.57
CA ASP A 384 5.05 26.88 17.34
C ASP A 384 3.71 26.18 17.58
N ILE A 385 3.17 26.31 18.80
CA ILE A 385 1.88 25.74 19.18
C ILE A 385 0.86 26.84 19.35
N VAL A 386 -0.29 26.70 18.68
CA VAL A 386 -1.44 27.60 18.81
C VAL A 386 -2.57 26.89 19.53
N ASP A 387 -3.00 27.46 20.68
CA ASP A 387 -4.15 26.99 21.44
C ASP A 387 -5.46 27.48 20.81
N LEU A 388 -6.16 26.60 20.11
CA LEU A 388 -7.43 26.93 19.46
C LEU A 388 -8.57 27.30 20.42
N LYS A 389 -8.44 27.00 21.72
CA LYS A 389 -9.43 27.44 22.73
C LYS A 389 -9.44 28.98 22.90
N LYS A 390 -8.31 29.61 22.57
CA LYS A 390 -8.15 31.08 22.63
C LYS A 390 -8.56 31.78 21.33
N GLU A 391 -8.77 31.01 20.25
CA GLU A 391 -9.17 31.51 18.94
C GLU A 391 -10.69 31.33 18.73
N LYS A 392 -11.36 32.28 18.09
CA LYS A 392 -12.80 32.22 17.84
C LYS A 392 -13.08 31.46 16.55
N ASN A 393 -13.46 30.19 16.65
CA ASN A 393 -14.05 29.34 15.57
C ASN A 393 -13.45 29.55 14.16
N THR A 394 -12.15 29.73 14.06
CA THR A 394 -11.44 29.89 12.78
C THR A 394 -10.75 28.59 12.37
N ILE A 395 -10.69 28.32 11.08
CA ILE A 395 -9.91 27.20 10.55
C ILE A 395 -8.42 27.55 10.59
N LEU A 396 -8.11 28.80 10.26
CA LEU A 396 -6.76 29.35 10.27
C LEU A 396 -6.65 30.35 11.44
N SER A 397 -5.77 30.10 12.38
CA SER A 397 -5.48 31.04 13.47
C SER A 397 -4.82 32.31 12.93
N LYS A 398 -4.97 33.40 13.66
CA LYS A 398 -4.32 34.70 13.31
C LYS A 398 -2.81 34.54 13.18
N PHE A 399 -2.20 33.82 14.13
CA PHE A 399 -0.77 33.54 14.13
C PHE A 399 -0.33 32.77 12.87
N LEU A 400 -1.06 31.74 12.47
CA LEU A 400 -0.74 30.98 11.24
C LEU A 400 -0.87 31.89 10.00
N ILE A 401 -1.91 32.74 9.92
CA ILE A 401 -2.09 33.70 8.81
C ILE A 401 -0.91 34.69 8.73
N GLU A 402 -0.42 35.20 9.86
CA GLU A 402 0.74 36.10 9.92
C GLU A 402 2.00 35.38 9.40
N LYS A 403 2.26 34.14 9.86
CA LYS A 403 3.38 33.33 9.38
C LYS A 403 3.25 33.03 7.89
N MET A 404 2.05 32.70 7.40
CA MET A 404 1.83 32.51 5.96
C MET A 404 2.17 33.76 5.16
N LYS A 405 1.76 34.96 5.61
CA LYS A 405 2.10 36.24 4.94
C LYS A 405 3.61 36.45 4.88
N GLU A 406 4.33 36.16 5.99
CA GLU A 406 5.78 36.28 6.08
C GLU A 406 6.48 35.39 5.05
N HIS A 407 6.15 34.06 5.03
CA HIS A 407 6.79 33.12 4.14
C HIS A 407 6.44 33.36 2.68
N LEU A 408 5.17 33.64 2.35
CA LEU A 408 4.71 33.96 0.99
C LEU A 408 5.30 35.28 0.49
N GLY A 409 5.50 36.29 1.37
CA GLY A 409 6.20 37.52 1.05
C GLY A 409 7.65 37.31 0.65
N ASN A 410 8.30 36.31 1.23
CA ASN A 410 9.66 35.86 0.91
C ASN A 410 9.73 34.93 -0.30
N LYS A 411 8.64 34.77 -1.07
CA LYS A 411 8.52 33.85 -2.23
C LYS A 411 8.80 32.39 -1.89
N ASN A 412 8.46 31.99 -0.66
CA ASN A 412 8.53 30.61 -0.21
C ASN A 412 7.15 29.93 -0.32
N GLN A 413 7.15 28.62 -0.34
CA GLN A 413 5.94 27.80 -0.38
C GLN A 413 5.45 27.46 1.03
N VAL A 414 4.14 27.31 1.17
CA VAL A 414 3.45 26.98 2.42
C VAL A 414 2.65 25.69 2.24
N LEU A 415 2.71 24.78 3.21
CA LEU A 415 1.88 23.57 3.28
C LEU A 415 0.87 23.71 4.41
N LEU A 416 -0.41 23.57 4.10
CA LEU A 416 -1.48 23.40 5.07
C LEU A 416 -1.88 21.94 5.14
N PHE A 417 -1.67 21.33 6.29
CA PHE A 417 -1.89 19.90 6.50
C PHE A 417 -3.14 19.62 7.34
N LEU A 418 -4.02 18.77 6.80
CA LEU A 418 -5.16 18.22 7.52
C LEU A 418 -4.87 16.77 7.95
N ASN A 419 -4.74 16.53 9.24
CA ASN A 419 -4.43 15.22 9.80
C ASN A 419 -5.64 14.26 9.80
N ARG A 420 -6.62 14.43 8.89
CA ARG A 420 -7.83 13.60 8.86
C ARG A 420 -7.80 12.60 7.70
N ARG A 421 -7.89 11.30 8.02
CA ARG A 421 -8.24 10.27 7.05
C ARG A 421 -9.75 10.34 6.78
N GLY A 422 -10.13 10.71 5.53
CA GLY A 422 -11.47 10.45 5.02
C GLY A 422 -12.62 11.28 5.59
N TYR A 423 -12.40 12.55 5.94
CA TYR A 423 -13.50 13.46 6.23
C TYR A 423 -13.86 14.28 5.00
N SER A 424 -14.55 13.62 4.08
CA SER A 424 -15.50 14.33 3.25
C SER A 424 -16.67 14.76 4.12
N PRO A 425 -17.26 15.95 3.93
CA PRO A 425 -18.32 16.46 4.81
C PRO A 425 -19.48 15.49 4.92
N ILE A 426 -19.79 15.08 6.15
CA ILE A 426 -20.93 14.21 6.42
C ILE A 426 -22.21 15.04 6.27
N ALA A 427 -23.16 14.55 5.47
CA ALA A 427 -24.45 15.18 5.34
C ALA A 427 -25.30 14.92 6.60
N LEU A 428 -25.78 15.97 7.24
CA LEU A 428 -26.68 15.90 8.39
C LEU A 428 -27.74 17.02 8.34
N CYS A 429 -28.86 16.79 8.99
CA CYS A 429 -29.88 17.80 9.17
C CYS A 429 -29.56 18.69 10.36
N LYS A 430 -29.51 20.01 10.17
CA LYS A 430 -29.26 20.97 11.27
C LYS A 430 -30.39 21.05 12.30
N GLU A 431 -31.64 20.71 11.90
CA GLU A 431 -32.82 20.81 12.74
C GLU A 431 -33.01 19.59 13.66
N CYS A 432 -32.89 18.38 13.10
CA CYS A 432 -33.17 17.15 13.86
C CYS A 432 -31.96 16.23 14.08
N GLY A 433 -30.78 16.61 13.56
CA GLY A 433 -29.57 15.82 13.67
C GLY A 433 -29.53 14.54 12.81
N HIS A 434 -30.54 14.33 11.93
CA HIS A 434 -30.59 13.16 11.06
C HIS A 434 -29.33 13.05 10.19
N LYS A 435 -28.63 11.91 10.27
CA LYS A 435 -27.45 11.60 9.47
C LYS A 435 -27.86 10.83 8.23
N PHE A 436 -27.41 11.25 7.06
CA PHE A 436 -27.62 10.52 5.83
C PHE A 436 -26.73 9.28 5.78
N LEU A 437 -27.30 8.13 6.10
CA LEU A 437 -26.58 6.86 6.16
C LEU A 437 -26.77 6.05 4.87
N CYS A 438 -25.74 5.29 4.51
CA CYS A 438 -25.84 4.32 3.43
C CYS A 438 -26.78 3.18 3.81
N LYS A 439 -27.72 2.83 2.95
CA LYS A 439 -28.66 1.72 3.19
C LYS A 439 -28.01 0.34 3.24
N ASN A 440 -26.85 0.18 2.58
CA ASN A 440 -26.11 -1.09 2.51
C ASN A 440 -25.02 -1.20 3.60
N CYS A 441 -24.53 -0.03 4.06
CA CYS A 441 -23.40 0.05 4.98
C CYS A 441 -23.75 1.08 6.05
N SER A 442 -23.92 0.90 7.23
CA SER A 442 -24.27 1.90 8.26
C SER A 442 -23.27 3.09 8.40
N CYS A 443 -22.60 3.42 7.31
CA CYS A 443 -21.71 4.57 7.20
C CYS A 443 -22.45 5.82 6.77
N ALA A 444 -22.01 6.98 7.22
CA ALA A 444 -22.50 8.24 6.70
C ALA A 444 -22.13 8.40 5.21
N LEU A 445 -23.07 8.94 4.45
CA LEU A 445 -22.84 9.34 3.06
C LEU A 445 -22.06 10.64 3.01
N THR A 446 -21.18 10.72 2.04
CA THR A 446 -20.25 11.83 1.82
C THR A 446 -20.71 12.69 0.65
N ASN A 447 -20.64 14.01 0.79
CA ASN A 447 -20.94 14.95 -0.28
C ASN A 447 -19.79 15.04 -1.30
N HIS A 448 -20.08 14.73 -2.56
CA HIS A 448 -19.21 14.97 -3.71
C HIS A 448 -19.76 16.16 -4.52
N LYS A 449 -19.36 17.39 -4.19
CA LYS A 449 -19.83 18.63 -4.83
C LYS A 449 -19.74 18.55 -6.37
N SER A 450 -18.65 18.06 -6.92
CA SER A 450 -18.43 17.96 -8.38
C SER A 450 -19.41 17.01 -9.08
N LYS A 451 -20.00 16.05 -8.36
CA LYS A 451 -20.97 15.07 -8.90
C LYS A 451 -22.40 15.34 -8.47
N ASN A 452 -22.63 16.33 -7.62
CA ASN A 452 -23.91 16.65 -6.99
C ASN A 452 -24.59 15.43 -6.34
N LYS A 453 -23.79 14.57 -5.66
CA LYS A 453 -24.24 13.31 -5.07
C LYS A 453 -23.70 13.08 -3.67
N LEU A 454 -24.47 12.38 -2.87
CA LEU A 454 -24.02 11.77 -1.61
C LEU A 454 -23.59 10.32 -1.89
N ILE A 455 -22.34 9.99 -1.64
CA ILE A 455 -21.74 8.69 -2.02
C ILE A 455 -21.21 7.96 -0.77
N CYS A 456 -21.44 6.66 -0.70
CA CYS A 456 -20.84 5.79 0.28
C CYS A 456 -19.45 5.32 -0.21
N HIS A 457 -18.38 5.71 0.45
CA HIS A 457 -17.01 5.29 0.09
C HIS A 457 -16.72 3.78 0.34
N GLN A 458 -17.61 3.06 1.04
CA GLN A 458 -17.42 1.65 1.31
C GLN A 458 -17.99 0.73 0.20
N CYS A 459 -19.16 1.07 -0.38
CA CYS A 459 -19.81 0.21 -1.35
C CYS A 459 -20.19 0.93 -2.66
N GLY A 460 -19.87 2.23 -2.80
CA GLY A 460 -20.23 3.01 -3.99
C GLY A 460 -21.70 3.39 -4.10
N TYR A 461 -22.56 3.00 -3.13
CA TYR A 461 -23.97 3.43 -3.14
C TYR A 461 -24.05 4.96 -3.15
N SER A 462 -24.90 5.51 -4.03
CA SER A 462 -25.08 6.95 -4.14
C SER A 462 -26.54 7.34 -4.22
N ILE A 463 -26.85 8.53 -3.72
CA ILE A 463 -28.11 9.23 -3.89
C ILE A 463 -27.83 10.64 -4.40
N ASP A 464 -28.78 11.21 -5.12
CA ASP A 464 -28.67 12.61 -5.52
C ASP A 464 -28.75 13.51 -4.30
N LEU A 465 -28.10 14.68 -4.39
CA LEU A 465 -28.15 15.66 -3.32
C LEU A 465 -29.57 16.21 -3.19
N ILE A 466 -30.15 16.07 -2.00
CA ILE A 466 -31.49 16.56 -1.68
C ILE A 466 -31.40 17.74 -0.70
N ASN A 467 -32.28 18.74 -0.88
CA ASN A 467 -32.29 19.96 -0.04
C ASN A 467 -33.27 19.86 1.14
N TYR A 468 -33.85 18.70 1.37
CA TYR A 468 -34.75 18.48 2.50
C TYR A 468 -34.33 17.27 3.33
N CYS A 469 -34.72 17.27 4.59
CA CYS A 469 -34.45 16.16 5.48
C CYS A 469 -35.54 15.07 5.34
N PRO A 470 -35.19 13.81 5.04
CA PRO A 470 -36.16 12.74 4.93
C PRO A 470 -36.80 12.32 6.27
N SER A 471 -36.20 12.76 7.40
CA SER A 471 -36.71 12.43 8.74
C SER A 471 -37.71 13.47 9.29
N CYS A 472 -37.41 14.77 9.14
CA CYS A 472 -38.29 15.84 9.67
C CYS A 472 -38.92 16.72 8.58
N ASN A 473 -38.69 16.43 7.30
CA ASN A 473 -39.17 17.16 6.12
C ASN A 473 -38.80 18.63 6.04
N SER A 474 -37.87 19.09 6.90
CA SER A 474 -37.39 20.46 6.90
C SER A 474 -36.61 20.76 5.61
N LYS A 475 -36.97 21.85 4.91
CA LYS A 475 -36.30 22.30 3.69
C LYS A 475 -35.04 23.08 4.04
N ASP A 476 -34.04 23.06 3.16
CA ASP A 476 -32.75 23.76 3.30
C ASP A 476 -32.05 23.52 4.65
N SER A 477 -32.33 22.34 5.24
CA SER A 477 -31.80 21.94 6.55
C SER A 477 -30.59 21.01 6.46
N VAL A 478 -30.20 20.59 5.26
CA VAL A 478 -29.04 19.69 5.05
C VAL A 478 -27.76 20.50 5.09
N ILE A 479 -26.94 20.22 6.09
CA ILE A 479 -25.62 20.83 6.23
C ILE A 479 -24.54 19.76 6.09
N PHE A 480 -23.34 20.19 5.67
CA PHE A 480 -22.17 19.34 5.55
C PHE A 480 -21.23 19.64 6.70
N TYR A 481 -21.17 18.69 7.66
CA TYR A 481 -20.39 18.86 8.86
C TYR A 481 -18.99 18.24 8.70
N GLY A 482 -17.98 19.06 8.94
CA GLY A 482 -16.56 18.70 8.89
C GLY A 482 -15.75 19.75 8.12
N VAL A 483 -14.51 19.98 8.56
CA VAL A 483 -13.57 20.83 7.82
C VAL A 483 -12.98 19.98 6.71
N GLY A 484 -13.54 20.07 5.50
CA GLY A 484 -12.97 19.46 4.30
C GLY A 484 -11.87 20.33 3.70
N VAL A 485 -11.08 19.76 2.81
CA VAL A 485 -10.02 20.45 2.06
C VAL A 485 -10.60 21.64 1.28
N GLU A 486 -11.80 21.48 0.72
CA GLU A 486 -12.50 22.52 -0.04
C GLU A 486 -12.83 23.76 0.83
N LYS A 487 -13.19 23.54 2.09
CA LYS A 487 -13.48 24.65 3.01
C LYS A 487 -12.21 25.41 3.41
N VAL A 488 -11.10 24.71 3.57
CA VAL A 488 -9.78 25.31 3.77
C VAL A 488 -9.39 26.12 2.55
N GLU A 489 -9.57 25.59 1.34
CA GLU A 489 -9.31 26.28 0.09
C GLU A 489 -10.12 27.57 -0.04
N GLU A 490 -11.43 27.52 0.24
CA GLU A 490 -12.31 28.70 0.21
C GLU A 490 -11.84 29.80 1.18
N GLU A 491 -11.39 29.41 2.39
CA GLU A 491 -10.88 30.37 3.39
C GLU A 491 -9.53 30.95 2.97
N VAL A 492 -8.61 30.11 2.47
CA VAL A 492 -7.31 30.54 1.96
C VAL A 492 -7.47 31.49 0.78
N LYS A 493 -8.36 31.20 -0.18
CA LYS A 493 -8.65 32.08 -1.33
C LYS A 493 -9.21 33.45 -0.92
N LYS A 494 -9.98 33.52 0.16
CA LYS A 494 -10.46 34.82 0.68
C LYS A 494 -9.34 35.66 1.28
N ILE A 495 -8.37 35.02 1.94
CA ILE A 495 -7.26 35.73 2.62
C ILE A 495 -6.12 36.04 1.63
N PHE A 496 -5.88 35.13 0.68
CA PHE A 496 -4.79 35.21 -0.30
C PHE A 496 -5.30 35.05 -1.75
N PRO A 497 -6.12 35.99 -2.27
CA PRO A 497 -6.78 35.85 -3.57
C PRO A 497 -5.80 35.78 -4.76
N GLU A 498 -4.61 36.36 -4.64
CA GLU A 498 -3.59 36.42 -5.69
C GLU A 498 -2.63 35.22 -5.67
N LYS A 499 -2.84 34.26 -4.75
CA LYS A 499 -1.93 33.12 -4.58
C LYS A 499 -2.43 31.86 -5.27
N HIS A 500 -1.54 31.13 -5.93
CA HIS A 500 -1.84 29.86 -6.56
C HIS A 500 -1.89 28.72 -5.54
N ILE A 501 -3.00 27.99 -5.52
CA ILE A 501 -3.27 26.92 -4.55
C ILE A 501 -3.33 25.57 -5.28
N ALA A 502 -2.62 24.58 -4.75
CA ALA A 502 -2.76 23.17 -5.16
C ALA A 502 -3.38 22.34 -4.04
N ILE A 503 -4.29 21.43 -4.40
CA ILE A 503 -4.91 20.47 -3.49
C ILE A 503 -4.35 19.06 -3.78
N ILE A 504 -3.77 18.43 -2.75
CA ILE A 504 -3.22 17.08 -2.83
C ILE A 504 -3.95 16.17 -1.85
N THR A 505 -4.86 15.36 -2.39
CA THR A 505 -5.65 14.36 -1.65
C THR A 505 -5.60 13.01 -2.37
N SER A 506 -6.10 11.95 -1.72
CA SER A 506 -6.19 10.62 -2.36
C SER A 506 -7.02 10.67 -3.65
N ASP A 507 -8.06 11.48 -3.69
CA ASP A 507 -8.96 11.57 -4.85
C ASP A 507 -8.32 12.34 -6.02
N THR A 508 -7.56 13.41 -5.73
CA THR A 508 -6.82 14.16 -6.78
C THR A 508 -5.67 13.35 -7.36
N MET A 509 -5.11 12.42 -6.59
CA MET A 509 -4.00 11.55 -7.00
C MET A 509 -4.41 10.34 -7.84
N LEU A 510 -5.71 10.06 -8.00
CA LEU A 510 -6.20 8.97 -8.86
C LEU A 510 -5.88 9.21 -10.35
N ASN A 511 -5.71 10.47 -10.76
CA ASN A 511 -5.30 10.81 -12.12
C ASN A 511 -3.79 11.06 -12.17
N ILE A 512 -3.04 10.06 -12.67
CA ILE A 512 -1.57 10.08 -12.73
C ILE A 512 -1.03 11.28 -13.51
N ASN A 513 -1.69 11.70 -14.60
CA ASN A 513 -1.24 12.82 -15.40
C ASN A 513 -1.42 14.16 -14.67
N LEU A 514 -2.59 14.35 -14.03
CA LEU A 514 -2.86 15.52 -13.22
C LEU A 514 -1.90 15.60 -12.02
N MET A 515 -1.61 14.46 -11.40
CA MET A 515 -0.64 14.36 -10.31
C MET A 515 0.76 14.82 -10.76
N LYS A 516 1.24 14.30 -11.91
CA LYS A 516 2.55 14.67 -12.45
C LYS A 516 2.64 16.16 -12.79
N SER A 517 1.61 16.73 -13.44
CA SER A 517 1.59 18.17 -13.74
C SER A 517 1.56 19.02 -12.46
N THR A 518 0.73 18.67 -11.47
CA THR A 518 0.68 19.41 -10.20
C THR A 518 2.01 19.37 -9.44
N LEU A 519 2.68 18.20 -9.42
CA LEU A 519 4.00 18.10 -8.78
C LEU A 519 5.06 18.93 -9.51
N HIS A 520 5.05 18.91 -10.84
CA HIS A 520 5.93 19.74 -11.65
C HIS A 520 5.69 21.23 -11.40
N ASP A 521 4.42 21.66 -11.34
CA ASP A 521 4.07 23.06 -11.03
C ASP A 521 4.53 23.48 -9.60
N ILE A 522 4.55 22.56 -8.64
CA ILE A 522 5.08 22.84 -7.30
C ILE A 522 6.61 22.98 -7.37
N GLU A 523 7.31 22.09 -8.08
CA GLU A 523 8.77 22.14 -8.26
C GLU A 523 9.23 23.42 -8.97
N GLU A 524 8.48 23.86 -10.00
CA GLU A 524 8.73 25.08 -10.77
C GLU A 524 8.25 26.38 -10.05
N LYS A 525 7.75 26.25 -8.79
CA LYS A 525 7.23 27.39 -7.97
C LYS A 525 6.02 28.11 -8.58
N ASN A 526 5.27 27.45 -9.45
CA ASN A 526 4.00 27.97 -9.97
C ASN A 526 2.89 27.90 -8.91
N ILE A 527 3.10 27.14 -7.82
CA ILE A 527 2.18 26.98 -6.69
C ILE A 527 2.80 27.60 -5.44
N ASP A 528 2.05 28.51 -4.79
CA ASP A 528 2.45 29.19 -3.55
C ASP A 528 2.01 28.40 -2.31
N ILE A 529 0.77 27.88 -2.32
CA ILE A 529 0.15 27.26 -1.16
C ILE A 529 -0.31 25.83 -1.54
N ILE A 530 0.12 24.85 -0.76
CA ILE A 530 -0.27 23.47 -0.93
C ILE A 530 -1.23 23.11 0.21
N ILE A 531 -2.41 22.58 -0.11
CA ILE A 531 -3.36 22.07 0.89
C ILE A 531 -3.40 20.54 0.71
N GLY A 532 -3.07 19.80 1.77
CA GLY A 532 -2.95 18.37 1.64
C GLY A 532 -3.32 17.55 2.87
N THR A 533 -3.53 16.24 2.62
CA THR A 533 -3.76 15.23 3.64
C THR A 533 -2.55 14.32 3.76
N GLN A 534 -2.67 13.17 4.43
CA GLN A 534 -1.56 12.25 4.69
C GLN A 534 -0.73 11.84 3.45
N ILE A 535 -1.27 11.97 2.24
CA ILE A 535 -0.54 11.61 1.03
C ILE A 535 0.71 12.47 0.81
N ILE A 536 0.66 13.75 1.22
CA ILE A 536 1.77 14.70 1.05
C ILE A 536 2.91 14.46 2.03
N THR A 537 2.67 13.70 3.10
CA THR A 537 3.71 13.38 4.09
C THR A 537 4.78 12.44 3.53
N LYS A 538 4.54 11.80 2.36
CA LYS A 538 5.34 10.70 1.82
C LYS A 538 5.94 11.01 0.45
N GLY A 539 7.21 10.67 0.27
CA GLY A 539 7.85 10.51 -1.03
C GLY A 539 8.23 11.77 -1.82
N TYR A 540 7.73 12.96 -1.48
CA TYR A 540 7.99 14.18 -2.24
C TYR A 540 9.04 15.07 -1.57
N HIS A 541 9.83 15.76 -2.38
CA HIS A 541 10.81 16.75 -1.94
C HIS A 541 10.43 18.11 -2.51
N PHE A 542 10.17 19.08 -1.63
CA PHE A 542 9.83 20.45 -2.00
C PHE A 542 10.88 21.39 -1.39
N PRO A 543 11.89 21.83 -2.18
CA PRO A 543 13.04 22.61 -1.64
C PRO A 543 12.66 23.96 -1.04
N ASP A 544 11.62 24.60 -1.59
CA ASP A 544 11.17 25.93 -1.18
C ASP A 544 10.03 25.94 -0.17
N LEU A 545 9.64 24.76 0.31
CA LEU A 545 8.64 24.62 1.36
C LEU A 545 9.27 24.95 2.71
N THR A 546 8.95 26.12 3.25
CA THR A 546 9.53 26.64 4.49
C THR A 546 8.54 26.72 5.64
N LEU A 547 7.22 26.73 5.39
CA LEU A 547 6.19 26.73 6.42
C LEU A 547 5.25 25.53 6.29
N VAL A 548 5.03 24.84 7.41
CA VAL A 548 3.99 23.80 7.53
C VAL A 548 2.99 24.20 8.59
N GLY A 549 1.74 24.43 8.20
CA GLY A 549 0.61 24.67 9.10
C GLY A 549 -0.21 23.39 9.30
N VAL A 550 -0.20 22.81 10.50
CA VAL A 550 -1.08 21.67 10.87
C VAL A 550 -2.38 22.24 11.43
N LEU A 551 -3.49 22.07 10.71
CA LEU A 551 -4.77 22.71 11.04
C LEU A 551 -5.53 22.06 12.19
N ASP A 552 -5.33 20.77 12.42
CA ASP A 552 -5.95 19.99 13.50
C ASP A 552 -4.98 18.89 13.94
N ALA A 553 -4.14 19.19 14.91
CA ALA A 553 -3.18 18.23 15.44
C ALA A 553 -3.85 17.17 16.33
N ASP A 554 -5.07 17.43 16.82
CA ASP A 554 -5.82 16.52 17.71
C ASP A 554 -6.53 15.40 16.96
N ALA A 555 -6.70 15.51 15.64
CA ALA A 555 -7.53 14.59 14.84
C ALA A 555 -7.13 13.11 14.91
N GLY A 556 -5.91 12.80 15.29
CA GLY A 556 -5.42 11.43 15.49
C GLY A 556 -5.53 10.92 16.92
N LEU A 557 -5.75 11.80 17.90
CA LEU A 557 -5.65 11.48 19.33
C LEU A 557 -6.87 10.75 19.89
N PHE A 558 -8.03 10.93 19.29
CA PHE A 558 -9.32 10.48 19.85
C PHE A 558 -9.82 9.15 19.30
N GLY A 559 -9.01 8.37 18.61
CA GLY A 559 -9.43 7.18 17.90
C GLY A 559 -9.68 5.92 18.76
N GLY A 560 -9.36 5.90 20.06
CA GLY A 560 -9.49 4.72 20.95
C GLY A 560 -8.66 3.50 20.49
N GLN A 561 -7.73 3.66 19.57
CA GLN A 561 -6.87 2.61 19.05
C GLN A 561 -5.55 2.62 19.81
N PHE A 562 -5.06 1.45 20.20
CA PHE A 562 -3.81 1.34 20.97
C PHE A 562 -2.57 1.88 20.24
N LYS A 563 -2.59 1.95 18.91
CA LYS A 563 -1.52 2.57 18.09
C LYS A 563 -1.74 4.05 17.75
N ALA A 564 -2.80 4.69 18.27
CA ALA A 564 -3.13 6.08 17.91
C ALA A 564 -2.01 7.06 18.27
N ILE A 565 -1.35 6.86 19.42
CA ILE A 565 -0.23 7.69 19.89
C ILE A 565 0.93 7.63 18.88
N GLU A 566 1.38 6.43 18.58
CA GLU A 566 2.47 6.16 17.63
C GLU A 566 2.17 6.77 16.26
N TYR A 567 1.00 6.49 15.68
CA TYR A 567 0.65 6.98 14.34
C TYR A 567 0.51 8.50 14.26
N THR A 568 -0.06 9.12 15.29
CA THR A 568 -0.19 10.57 15.32
C THR A 568 1.18 11.23 15.39
N TYR A 569 2.04 10.75 16.28
CA TYR A 569 3.41 11.25 16.39
C TYR A 569 4.19 11.06 15.08
N GLN A 570 4.14 9.88 14.47
CA GLN A 570 4.80 9.58 13.19
C GLN A 570 4.32 10.48 12.07
N SER A 571 2.98 10.63 11.93
CA SER A 571 2.38 11.46 10.88
C SER A 571 2.76 12.94 11.03
N LEU A 572 2.69 13.48 12.24
CA LEU A 572 3.05 14.87 12.52
C LEU A 572 4.55 15.11 12.34
N THR A 573 5.41 14.21 12.81
CA THR A 573 6.87 14.28 12.59
C THR A 573 7.21 14.28 11.11
N GLN A 574 6.57 13.42 10.31
CA GLN A 574 6.81 13.35 8.87
C GLN A 574 6.42 14.62 8.13
N VAL A 575 5.25 15.20 8.46
CA VAL A 575 4.79 16.43 7.79
C VAL A 575 5.61 17.65 8.23
N ILE A 576 5.91 17.78 9.51
CA ILE A 576 6.78 18.85 10.04
C ILE A 576 8.15 18.77 9.37
N GLY A 577 8.70 17.57 9.26
CA GLY A 577 9.97 17.33 8.59
C GLY A 577 9.99 17.65 7.09
N ARG A 578 8.88 18.10 6.47
CA ARG A 578 8.86 18.63 5.10
C ARG A 578 9.36 20.06 5.01
N ALA A 579 9.19 20.85 6.05
CA ALA A 579 9.69 22.22 6.09
C ALA A 579 11.23 22.24 6.17
N GLY A 580 11.86 23.17 5.43
CA GLY A 580 13.29 23.45 5.54
C GLY A 580 14.21 22.29 5.10
N ARG A 581 13.88 21.60 4.02
CA ARG A 581 14.74 20.55 3.44
C ARG A 581 15.87 21.08 2.55
N GLY A 582 15.82 22.35 2.20
CA GLY A 582 16.88 23.05 1.46
C GLY A 582 17.81 23.79 2.40
N GLU A 583 18.39 24.89 1.90
CA GLU A 583 19.25 25.78 2.68
C GLU A 583 18.46 26.75 3.61
N LYS A 584 17.15 26.84 3.42
CA LYS A 584 16.26 27.74 4.16
C LYS A 584 15.79 27.07 5.45
N VAL A 585 15.72 27.82 6.52
CA VAL A 585 15.17 27.35 7.81
C VAL A 585 13.67 27.12 7.65
N GLY A 586 13.20 25.96 8.16
CA GLY A 586 11.79 25.61 8.16
C GLY A 586 11.09 26.00 9.46
N GLU A 587 9.79 26.31 9.37
CA GLU A 587 8.92 26.56 10.51
C GLU A 587 7.67 25.66 10.42
N ALA A 588 7.14 25.27 11.58
CA ALA A 588 5.89 24.52 11.68
C ALA A 588 4.97 25.16 12.72
N VAL A 589 3.70 25.33 12.38
CA VAL A 589 2.67 25.82 13.28
C VAL A 589 1.65 24.73 13.52
N LEU A 590 1.54 24.26 14.78
CA LEU A 590 0.57 23.24 15.19
C LEU A 590 -0.63 23.89 15.85
N GLN A 591 -1.79 23.81 15.23
CA GLN A 591 -3.06 24.23 15.82
C GLN A 591 -3.69 23.06 16.58
N THR A 592 -4.01 23.22 17.85
CA THR A 592 -4.53 22.19 18.73
C THR A 592 -5.46 22.74 19.81
N TYR A 593 -6.45 21.94 20.23
CA TYR A 593 -7.26 22.19 21.42
C TYR A 593 -6.61 21.65 22.70
N SER A 594 -5.53 20.89 22.57
CA SER A 594 -4.85 20.19 23.68
C SER A 594 -3.35 20.46 23.69
N PRO A 595 -2.91 21.74 23.88
CA PRO A 595 -1.49 22.10 23.81
C PRO A 595 -0.61 21.33 24.80
N GLU A 596 -1.16 20.93 25.96
CA GLU A 596 -0.44 20.14 26.98
C GLU A 596 -0.37 18.65 26.67
N ASN A 597 -0.95 18.19 25.55
CA ASN A 597 -0.89 16.77 25.18
C ASN A 597 0.57 16.33 24.99
N ILE A 598 0.89 15.14 25.52
CA ILE A 598 2.25 14.60 25.51
C ILE A 598 2.86 14.52 24.10
N ILE A 599 2.05 14.21 23.07
CA ILE A 599 2.50 14.15 21.68
C ILE A 599 2.92 15.53 21.19
N ILE A 600 2.09 16.55 21.48
CA ILE A 600 2.34 17.94 21.09
C ILE A 600 3.60 18.47 21.77
N GLN A 601 3.77 18.17 23.06
CA GLN A 601 4.95 18.59 23.82
C GLN A 601 6.22 17.85 23.36
N ALA A 602 6.13 16.57 23.07
CA ALA A 602 7.25 15.79 22.53
C ALA A 602 7.71 16.31 21.15
N LEU A 603 6.76 16.69 20.28
CA LEU A 603 7.09 17.30 18.99
C LEU A 603 7.79 18.65 19.18
N LYS A 604 7.25 19.54 20.03
CA LYS A 604 7.83 20.87 20.32
C LYS A 604 9.26 20.76 20.82
N ASN A 605 9.51 19.85 21.74
CA ASN A 605 10.82 19.65 22.37
C ASN A 605 11.74 18.73 21.56
N ASN A 606 11.28 18.20 20.44
CA ASN A 606 11.98 17.15 19.67
C ASN A 606 12.41 15.94 20.53
N ASP A 607 11.57 15.59 21.50
CA ASP A 607 11.84 14.50 22.45
C ASP A 607 11.13 13.21 22.03
N LYS A 608 11.84 12.41 21.22
CA LYS A 608 11.36 11.10 20.76
C LYS A 608 11.28 10.09 21.89
N CYS A 609 12.17 10.19 22.90
CA CYS A 609 12.22 9.23 24.00
C CYS A 609 10.98 9.34 24.88
N MET A 610 10.51 10.55 25.14
CA MET A 610 9.29 10.81 25.91
C MET A 610 8.07 10.07 25.35
N ILE A 611 7.87 10.12 24.04
CA ILE A 611 6.72 9.48 23.39
C ILE A 611 6.86 7.96 23.32
N LEU A 612 8.07 7.48 23.06
CA LEU A 612 8.35 6.04 23.01
C LEU A 612 8.13 5.38 24.36
N GLU A 613 8.63 5.98 25.44
CA GLU A 613 8.45 5.46 26.78
C GLU A 613 6.98 5.48 27.21
N PHE A 614 6.27 6.55 26.91
CA PHE A 614 4.84 6.68 27.19
C PHE A 614 4.00 5.63 26.45
N ASP A 615 4.25 5.42 25.14
CA ASP A 615 3.52 4.41 24.35
C ASP A 615 3.87 2.99 24.79
N LYS A 616 5.16 2.75 25.14
CA LYS A 616 5.64 1.48 25.68
C LYS A 616 4.91 1.09 26.97
N GLN A 617 4.89 2.01 27.96
CA GLN A 617 4.20 1.80 29.23
C GLN A 617 2.70 1.54 29.06
N ASN A 618 2.04 2.32 28.19
CA ASN A 618 0.61 2.12 27.91
C ASN A 618 0.34 0.75 27.27
N ARG A 619 1.14 0.31 26.30
CA ARG A 619 0.93 -0.99 25.64
C ARG A 619 1.29 -2.16 26.55
N GLU A 620 2.29 -2.02 27.40
CA GLU A 620 2.66 -3.01 28.39
C GLU A 620 1.53 -3.19 29.42
N LEU A 621 1.01 -2.07 29.96
CA LEU A 621 -0.12 -2.09 30.90
C LEU A 621 -1.38 -2.73 30.29
N MET A 622 -1.64 -2.45 29.00
CA MET A 622 -2.79 -3.03 28.30
C MET A 622 -2.55 -4.47 27.80
N GLU A 623 -1.36 -5.02 27.98
CA GLU A 623 -0.94 -6.34 27.45
C GLU A 623 -1.26 -6.50 25.95
N VAL A 624 -0.98 -5.45 25.15
CA VAL A 624 -1.19 -5.46 23.69
C VAL A 624 0.16 -5.53 22.94
N PRO A 625 0.20 -5.84 21.63
CA PRO A 625 1.45 -5.94 20.90
C PRO A 625 2.35 -4.68 21.05
N PRO A 626 3.67 -4.87 21.28
CA PRO A 626 4.47 -6.11 21.21
C PRO A 626 4.56 -6.91 22.52
N PHE A 627 3.93 -6.49 23.61
CA PHE A 627 4.03 -7.11 24.94
C PHE A 627 3.09 -8.31 25.13
N GLY A 628 1.99 -8.34 24.41
CA GLY A 628 1.07 -9.47 24.30
C GLY A 628 0.78 -9.81 22.84
N LYS A 629 -0.02 -10.85 22.61
CA LYS A 629 -0.53 -11.20 21.29
C LYS A 629 -2.02 -10.89 21.21
N MET A 630 -2.45 -10.39 20.08
CA MET A 630 -3.84 -10.03 19.87
C MET A 630 -4.34 -10.52 18.52
N ALA A 631 -5.59 -10.96 18.47
CA ALA A 631 -6.30 -11.24 17.25
C ALA A 631 -7.69 -10.63 17.27
N VAL A 632 -8.16 -10.16 16.13
CA VAL A 632 -9.54 -9.70 15.96
C VAL A 632 -10.23 -10.64 14.96
N LEU A 633 -11.32 -11.26 15.40
CA LEU A 633 -12.19 -12.06 14.57
C LEU A 633 -13.43 -11.22 14.22
N ILE A 634 -13.60 -10.89 12.92
CA ILE A 634 -14.79 -10.20 12.43
C ILE A 634 -15.69 -11.26 11.82
N VAL A 635 -16.83 -11.49 12.46
CA VAL A 635 -17.86 -12.44 12.00
C VAL A 635 -18.96 -11.66 11.30
N SER A 636 -19.38 -12.10 10.11
CA SER A 636 -20.39 -11.39 9.31
C SER A 636 -21.40 -12.33 8.66
N HIS A 637 -22.65 -11.86 8.59
CA HIS A 637 -23.78 -12.57 8.00
C HIS A 637 -24.86 -11.57 7.56
N ASP A 638 -25.69 -11.94 6.58
CA ASP A 638 -26.80 -11.10 6.10
C ASP A 638 -27.98 -11.00 7.10
N LYS A 639 -28.13 -12.00 7.99
CA LYS A 639 -29.13 -12.04 9.07
C LYS A 639 -28.44 -11.90 10.43
N GLU A 640 -28.83 -10.89 11.17
CA GLU A 640 -28.21 -10.58 12.47
C GLU A 640 -28.48 -11.67 13.53
N TYR A 641 -29.69 -12.23 13.54
CA TYR A 641 -30.05 -13.29 14.50
C TYR A 641 -29.14 -14.52 14.36
N ASP A 642 -28.94 -14.99 13.12
CA ASP A 642 -28.08 -16.14 12.82
C ASP A 642 -26.62 -15.84 13.16
N LEU A 643 -26.19 -14.60 12.90
CA LEU A 643 -24.85 -14.11 13.28
C LEU A 643 -24.59 -14.20 14.78
N ILE A 644 -25.50 -13.65 15.59
CA ILE A 644 -25.38 -13.66 17.07
C ILE A 644 -25.40 -15.11 17.60
N LYS A 645 -26.26 -15.97 17.06
CA LYS A 645 -26.29 -17.38 17.42
C LYS A 645 -24.94 -18.06 17.17
N LYS A 646 -24.38 -17.83 15.97
CA LYS A 646 -23.09 -18.42 15.60
C LYS A 646 -21.92 -17.88 16.45
N ILE A 647 -21.93 -16.59 16.77
CA ILE A 647 -20.93 -15.98 17.66
C ILE A 647 -20.98 -16.63 19.05
N LYS A 648 -22.17 -16.89 19.60
CA LYS A 648 -22.32 -17.58 20.87
C LYS A 648 -21.76 -19.01 20.83
N GLU A 649 -21.93 -19.73 19.70
CA GLU A 649 -21.35 -21.05 19.50
C GLU A 649 -19.80 -20.97 19.50
N ILE A 650 -19.21 -20.00 18.80
CA ILE A 650 -17.76 -19.77 18.78
C ILE A 650 -17.24 -19.48 20.18
N LEU A 651 -17.88 -18.57 20.91
CA LEU A 651 -17.43 -18.18 22.25
C LEU A 651 -17.46 -19.33 23.27
N ARG A 652 -18.42 -20.26 23.15
CA ARG A 652 -18.53 -21.43 24.06
C ARG A 652 -17.36 -22.42 23.90
N VAL A 653 -16.68 -22.43 22.76
CA VAL A 653 -15.59 -23.38 22.45
C VAL A 653 -14.24 -22.86 22.96
N PHE A 654 -14.12 -21.58 23.23
CA PHE A 654 -12.87 -21.05 23.77
C PHE A 654 -12.61 -21.65 25.19
N PRO A 655 -11.37 -22.05 25.48
CA PRO A 655 -11.01 -22.51 26.79
C PRO A 655 -11.04 -21.37 27.81
N VAL A 656 -11.26 -21.72 29.08
CA VAL A 656 -11.08 -20.80 30.21
C VAL A 656 -9.63 -20.90 30.64
N ASP A 657 -8.85 -19.82 30.50
CA ASP A 657 -7.45 -19.75 30.88
C ASP A 657 -7.13 -18.33 31.39
N SER A 658 -6.37 -18.22 32.47
CA SER A 658 -5.99 -16.94 33.08
C SER A 658 -5.07 -16.09 32.22
N ASN A 659 -4.45 -16.69 31.18
CA ASN A 659 -3.60 -16.00 30.20
C ASN A 659 -4.34 -15.67 28.89
N LEU A 660 -5.67 -15.90 28.86
CA LEU A 660 -6.54 -15.66 27.72
C LEU A 660 -7.65 -14.69 28.11
N GLU A 661 -7.73 -13.59 27.43
CA GLU A 661 -8.81 -12.60 27.56
C GLU A 661 -9.61 -12.54 26.27
N ILE A 662 -10.94 -12.68 26.37
CA ILE A 662 -11.86 -12.57 25.23
C ILE A 662 -12.80 -11.40 25.46
N LEU A 663 -12.71 -10.40 24.59
CA LEU A 663 -13.55 -9.20 24.66
C LEU A 663 -14.58 -9.20 23.54
N GLY A 664 -15.79 -8.83 23.88
CA GLY A 664 -16.92 -8.84 22.94
C GLY A 664 -17.90 -9.99 23.17
N PRO A 665 -18.85 -10.22 22.25
CA PRO A 665 -18.95 -9.63 20.91
C PRO A 665 -19.42 -8.17 20.93
N THR A 666 -18.81 -7.33 20.10
CA THR A 666 -19.23 -5.94 19.91
C THR A 666 -19.44 -5.65 18.42
N GLN A 667 -20.33 -4.72 18.11
CA GLN A 667 -20.54 -4.27 16.74
C GLN A 667 -19.27 -3.63 16.17
N THR A 668 -18.99 -3.83 14.89
CA THR A 668 -17.90 -3.14 14.20
C THR A 668 -18.33 -1.74 13.72
N ILE A 669 -17.37 -0.91 13.35
CA ILE A 669 -17.60 0.34 12.65
C ILE A 669 -17.03 0.19 11.23
N PRO A 670 -17.86 0.16 10.16
CA PRO A 670 -19.32 0.18 10.16
C PRO A 670 -19.94 -1.14 10.66
N TYR A 671 -21.09 -1.03 11.31
CA TYR A 671 -21.87 -2.17 11.81
C TYR A 671 -22.41 -3.08 10.69
N LYS A 672 -22.79 -2.49 9.56
CA LYS A 672 -23.25 -3.18 8.36
C LYS A 672 -22.37 -2.79 7.18
N LEU A 673 -21.94 -3.77 6.37
CA LEU A 673 -21.12 -3.55 5.19
C LEU A 673 -21.58 -4.48 4.06
N ASN A 674 -21.90 -3.94 2.87
CA ASN A 674 -22.41 -4.71 1.73
C ASN A 674 -23.55 -5.67 2.12
N ASN A 675 -24.55 -5.16 2.84
CA ASN A 675 -25.70 -5.87 3.38
C ASN A 675 -25.41 -6.95 4.43
N ASN A 676 -24.17 -7.11 4.90
CA ASN A 676 -23.84 -8.03 5.98
C ASN A 676 -23.66 -7.29 7.30
N PHE A 677 -24.33 -7.77 8.35
CA PHE A 677 -24.09 -7.37 9.73
C PHE A 677 -22.74 -7.88 10.18
N ARG A 678 -22.06 -7.13 11.05
CA ARG A 678 -20.67 -7.42 11.44
C ARG A 678 -20.48 -7.22 12.93
N TYR A 679 -19.94 -8.24 13.59
CA TYR A 679 -19.49 -8.19 14.98
C TYR A 679 -18.03 -8.58 15.08
N LYS A 680 -17.35 -8.07 16.09
CA LYS A 680 -15.97 -8.42 16.39
C LYS A 680 -15.86 -9.13 17.74
N ILE A 681 -14.94 -10.07 17.79
CA ILE A 681 -14.42 -10.72 18.98
C ILE A 681 -12.92 -10.39 19.02
N ILE A 682 -12.44 -9.88 20.14
CA ILE A 682 -11.01 -9.61 20.34
C ILE A 682 -10.49 -10.72 21.28
N VAL A 683 -9.44 -11.38 20.84
CA VAL A 683 -8.74 -12.41 21.60
C VAL A 683 -7.37 -11.85 21.96
N LYS A 684 -7.06 -11.76 23.25
CA LYS A 684 -5.76 -11.34 23.75
C LYS A 684 -5.13 -12.50 24.52
N THR A 685 -3.84 -12.70 24.34
CA THR A 685 -3.11 -13.74 25.05
C THR A 685 -1.75 -13.23 25.49
N LYS A 686 -1.25 -13.75 26.60
CA LYS A 686 0.15 -13.58 26.98
C LYS A 686 1.07 -14.29 25.98
N ASN A 687 2.34 -13.92 25.96
CA ASN A 687 3.29 -14.38 24.94
C ASN A 687 3.55 -15.91 24.92
N ASN A 688 3.22 -16.63 26.00
CA ASN A 688 3.37 -18.08 26.13
C ASN A 688 2.32 -18.88 25.36
N ILE A 689 1.19 -18.29 24.95
CA ILE A 689 0.12 -18.97 24.22
C ILE A 689 0.31 -18.78 22.71
N ASN A 690 0.19 -19.88 21.94
CA ASN A 690 0.11 -19.79 20.48
C ASN A 690 -1.32 -19.44 20.06
N ILE A 691 -1.57 -18.14 19.85
CA ILE A 691 -2.90 -17.60 19.51
C ILE A 691 -3.42 -18.16 18.18
N GLN A 692 -2.54 -18.44 17.21
CA GLN A 692 -2.92 -18.99 15.91
C GLN A 692 -3.49 -20.41 16.07
N LYS A 693 -2.77 -21.28 16.80
CA LYS A 693 -3.22 -22.64 17.07
C LYS A 693 -4.53 -22.64 17.85
N LEU A 694 -4.65 -21.77 18.86
CA LEU A 694 -5.87 -21.62 19.66
C LEU A 694 -7.06 -21.30 18.76
N ILE A 695 -6.95 -20.26 17.94
CA ILE A 695 -8.03 -19.82 17.05
C ILE A 695 -8.39 -20.90 16.03
N LYS A 696 -7.40 -21.55 15.39
CA LYS A 696 -7.66 -22.67 14.46
C LYS A 696 -8.45 -23.78 15.15
N THR A 697 -8.00 -24.22 16.31
CA THR A 697 -8.70 -25.28 17.06
C THR A 697 -10.14 -24.92 17.44
N VAL A 698 -10.39 -23.66 17.81
CA VAL A 698 -11.75 -23.17 18.10
C VAL A 698 -12.63 -23.19 16.84
N LEU A 699 -12.09 -22.71 15.73
CA LEU A 699 -12.85 -22.61 14.47
C LEU A 699 -13.13 -24.00 13.83
N GLU A 700 -12.24 -24.96 14.00
CA GLU A 700 -12.42 -26.35 13.54
C GLU A 700 -13.56 -27.07 14.26
N LYS A 701 -13.84 -26.71 15.52
CA LYS A 701 -14.92 -27.30 16.34
C LYS A 701 -16.30 -26.72 16.06
N VAL A 702 -16.40 -25.67 15.24
CA VAL A 702 -17.65 -24.96 14.93
C VAL A 702 -17.97 -25.07 13.45
N ASN A 703 -19.21 -25.39 13.09
CA ASN A 703 -19.63 -25.35 11.70
C ASN A 703 -19.79 -23.89 11.23
N LEU A 704 -18.90 -23.44 10.37
CA LEU A 704 -18.82 -22.05 9.89
C LEU A 704 -19.50 -21.81 8.55
N ASN A 705 -20.17 -22.79 7.95
CA ASN A 705 -20.69 -22.71 6.57
C ASN A 705 -21.69 -21.57 6.34
N SER A 706 -22.31 -21.04 7.39
CA SER A 706 -23.32 -19.97 7.31
C SER A 706 -22.74 -18.56 7.48
N VAL A 707 -21.49 -18.40 7.95
CA VAL A 707 -20.90 -17.10 8.29
C VAL A 707 -19.57 -16.88 7.59
N LYS A 708 -19.23 -15.62 7.33
CA LYS A 708 -17.88 -15.24 6.88
C LYS A 708 -17.09 -14.77 8.09
N ILE A 709 -15.90 -15.33 8.27
CA ILE A 709 -14.97 -14.92 9.32
C ILE A 709 -13.72 -14.33 8.68
N LYS A 710 -13.35 -13.13 9.14
CA LYS A 710 -12.09 -12.47 8.82
C LYS A 710 -11.26 -12.41 10.10
N ILE A 711 -10.03 -12.88 10.02
CA ILE A 711 -9.10 -12.94 11.16
C ILE A 711 -7.96 -11.97 10.89
N ASP A 712 -7.66 -11.15 11.88
CA ASP A 712 -6.53 -10.22 11.84
C ASP A 712 -5.64 -10.47 13.06
N ILE A 713 -4.46 -11.01 12.82
CA ILE A 713 -3.43 -11.23 13.84
C ILE A 713 -2.61 -9.95 14.00
N ASN A 714 -2.43 -9.51 15.23
CA ASN A 714 -1.78 -8.25 15.59
C ASN A 714 -2.35 -7.09 14.76
N PRO A 715 -3.65 -6.77 14.94
CA PRO A 715 -4.32 -5.74 14.15
C PRO A 715 -3.69 -4.37 14.40
N TYR A 716 -3.69 -3.52 13.36
CA TYR A 716 -3.30 -2.12 13.50
C TYR A 716 -4.48 -1.26 13.93
N ASN A 717 -5.67 -1.63 13.48
CA ASN A 717 -6.93 -0.97 13.81
C ASN A 717 -7.94 -2.01 14.29
N ILE A 718 -8.72 -1.68 15.28
CA ILE A 718 -9.82 -2.50 15.78
C ILE A 718 -11.11 -1.85 15.24
N PRO A 719 -11.72 -2.42 14.20
CA PRO A 719 -12.86 -1.83 13.50
C PRO A 719 -14.12 -1.74 14.35
#